data_30d9cb90d75a4242b06766d2170cc6bf
#
_entry.id   30d9cb90d75a4242b06766d2170cc6bf
#
_cell.length_a   1.000
_cell.length_b   1.000
_cell.length_c   1.000
_cell.angle_alpha   90.00
_cell.angle_beta   90.00
_cell.angle_gamma   90.00
#
_symmetry.space_group_name_H-M   'P 1'
#
loop_
_entity.id
_entity.type
_entity.pdbx_description
1 polymer ?
#
loop_
_entity_poly.entity_id
_entity_poly.type
_entity_poly.pdbx_seq_one_letter_code
_entity_poly.pdbx_strand_id
1 'polypeptide(L)'
;MKINFKSKGMKYLFSSMSLVWITLFVVLIPTSINAFKNERILDNVLDNELQENQDNFLYKSDYSSYENLKKYHKELSEEITQESAVLLKNDSCLPLKNTAKVTLFSRNSVDLIYSGTGSNSINIAKKITLKDSLESNGISVNPYLNDYYKSSNKERIELNIDNPNYDALTIAEDNEGIFTKGYLTNSYLKYNDCAIIVISRIGGEGYDLPTSNFDKVDGKYKGENGYLTLQKDELDLIKKVKRYFSKTLVLLNTSSAMDVSLLLKDEYEVNGILWIGYPGEYGLNGISKIIKGDINPSGKLPHTYIKDISSYPAHQNFGGFIFKNKTNAGEYDCRYNYLIYQEGIYVGYRYYETAYESSILNSLNFSYEDNVIYPFGYGLSYTSFIKDLIGADFNKDKNTCSLYIKVKNVGNYEGKDVVQIYNQNEYTSFDKENLVEKASVNLISFKKTKLLKPDESDIVVVDINLEDMKNYDANYFKTYFLGKGNYYLSVASNAHEAIQNIISLKTKDTSSTSFTEGNYKNVYSFNLDKTQIFKEGNKREITNEFDEVNINHYLNDKITYLSRNDFSLTFPKPLKDIELTSVMENELLDKSEDNSSSFVVDNQVKTNSNIKLFDLLNKDYNDPKWNNLLNNISNEDLADLIGKGGFGSSKINSIVYPGSKDSDGPSGISGNAYGGKSGTCFPSQSLIAASRNEDLLNKLGLAIANEAIYFKTTGWYAPGINIQRNPYSGRNNEYYSEDPYLSGILGSNLIQGAYKKGIITYPKHLVLNDQEMHRHGISIFANEQTIREIYLKPFEIIIKKSPVQGIMTSFNRVGLKWSASNKNLLANVLREELGFEGVIITDYTSGYKWMNVNNSINAGLNLFLASSSDTYKNEILSKIKSDDNFKKLVLDSAHKILYNYLHSSAMNGYTKESKKLNNSISTWKISIIILDALQVLLLYHF
;
A
#
# COMPACT_ATOMS: atom_id res chain seq x y z
N MET A 1 -2.21 -53.63 40.29
CA MET A 1 -1.92 -54.88 39.61
C MET A 1 -0.39 -55.07 39.61
N LYS A 2 0.20 -55.97 40.40
CA LYS A 2 1.67 -56.23 40.38
C LYS A 2 1.97 -57.09 39.16
N ILE A 3 2.54 -56.50 38.14
CA ILE A 3 2.98 -57.22 36.92
C ILE A 3 4.29 -57.95 37.24
N ASN A 4 4.31 -59.29 37.21
CA ASN A 4 5.42 -60.10 37.58
C ASN A 4 6.26 -60.44 36.29
N PHE A 5 7.39 -59.73 36.08
CA PHE A 5 8.24 -59.84 34.90
C PHE A 5 9.09 -61.11 34.96
N LYS A 6 8.63 -62.19 34.29
CA LYS A 6 9.34 -63.49 34.27
C LYS A 6 10.32 -63.71 33.12
N SER A 7 10.46 -62.77 32.14
CA SER A 7 11.42 -62.93 31.06
C SER A 7 12.31 -61.71 30.83
N LYS A 8 13.54 -61.88 30.42
CA LYS A 8 14.49 -60.82 30.02
C LYS A 8 13.92 -59.93 28.86
N GLY A 9 13.22 -60.56 27.90
CA GLY A 9 12.63 -59.85 26.76
C GLY A 9 11.53 -58.89 27.16
N MET A 10 10.70 -59.24 28.16
CA MET A 10 9.65 -58.35 28.68
C MET A 10 10.24 -57.14 29.44
N LYS A 11 11.36 -57.32 30.13
CA LYS A 11 12.08 -56.20 30.77
C LYS A 11 12.68 -55.22 29.73
N TYR A 12 13.23 -55.70 28.64
CA TYR A 12 13.74 -54.85 27.57
C TYR A 12 12.64 -54.11 26.85
N LEU A 13 11.49 -54.77 26.57
CA LEU A 13 10.32 -54.14 25.98
C LEU A 13 9.80 -53.02 26.88
N PHE A 14 9.69 -53.28 28.18
CA PHE A 14 9.22 -52.30 29.16
C PHE A 14 10.20 -51.11 29.29
N SER A 15 11.52 -51.35 29.32
CA SER A 15 12.51 -50.29 29.37
C SER A 15 12.52 -49.43 28.09
N SER A 16 12.37 -50.04 26.93
CA SER A 16 12.27 -49.30 25.68
C SER A 16 10.95 -48.51 25.57
N MET A 17 9.82 -49.08 26.00
CA MET A 17 8.57 -48.34 26.09
C MET A 17 8.67 -47.18 27.11
N SER A 18 9.28 -47.38 28.27
CA SER A 18 9.49 -46.32 29.26
C SER A 18 10.37 -45.21 28.71
N LEU A 19 11.41 -45.53 27.95
CA LEU A 19 12.28 -44.55 27.30
C LEU A 19 11.52 -43.72 26.24
N VAL A 20 10.70 -44.38 25.42
CA VAL A 20 9.82 -43.69 24.43
C VAL A 20 8.86 -42.77 25.12
N TRP A 21 8.24 -43.18 26.24
CA TRP A 21 7.31 -42.37 26.99
C TRP A 21 7.97 -41.18 27.68
N ILE A 22 9.15 -41.35 28.25
CA ILE A 22 9.93 -40.25 28.83
C ILE A 22 10.34 -39.28 27.77
N THR A 23 10.73 -39.73 26.59
CA THR A 23 11.06 -38.85 25.45
C THR A 23 9.84 -38.09 24.99
N LEU A 24 8.68 -38.74 24.85
CA LEU A 24 7.40 -38.08 24.52
C LEU A 24 7.02 -37.06 25.59
N PHE A 25 7.18 -37.34 26.85
CA PHE A 25 6.89 -36.41 27.94
C PHE A 25 7.79 -35.18 27.92
N VAL A 26 9.10 -35.38 27.69
CA VAL A 26 10.09 -34.29 27.60
C VAL A 26 9.86 -33.38 26.36
N VAL A 27 9.25 -33.91 25.31
CA VAL A 27 8.95 -33.14 24.11
C VAL A 27 7.56 -32.51 24.14
N LEU A 28 6.53 -33.25 24.54
CA LEU A 28 5.14 -32.82 24.43
C LEU A 28 4.74 -31.77 25.47
N ILE A 29 5.20 -31.87 26.73
CA ILE A 29 4.88 -30.85 27.75
C ILE A 29 5.45 -29.48 27.42
N PRO A 30 6.74 -29.32 27.04
CA PRO A 30 7.24 -28.04 26.56
C PRO A 30 6.50 -27.54 25.33
N THR A 31 6.08 -28.43 24.41
CA THR A 31 5.31 -28.09 23.23
C THR A 31 3.92 -27.58 23.62
N SER A 32 3.24 -28.24 24.57
CA SER A 32 1.95 -27.79 25.12
C SER A 32 2.07 -26.42 25.79
N ILE A 33 3.10 -26.23 26.62
CA ILE A 33 3.38 -24.95 27.28
C ILE A 33 3.62 -23.86 26.23
N ASN A 34 4.37 -24.16 25.17
CA ASN A 34 4.63 -23.22 24.07
C ASN A 34 3.36 -22.92 23.28
N ALA A 35 2.50 -23.91 23.04
CA ALA A 35 1.20 -23.72 22.41
C ALA A 35 0.30 -22.78 23.23
N PHE A 36 0.21 -22.96 24.55
CA PHE A 36 -0.56 -22.05 25.41
C PHE A 36 0.06 -20.65 25.50
N LYS A 37 1.37 -20.50 25.44
CA LYS A 37 2.02 -19.18 25.34
C LYS A 37 1.67 -18.44 24.04
N ASN A 38 1.42 -19.18 22.98
CA ASN A 38 1.04 -18.67 21.66
C ASN A 38 -0.46 -18.85 21.37
N GLU A 39 -1.30 -18.95 22.41
CA GLU A 39 -2.74 -19.21 22.34
C GLU A 39 -3.46 -18.35 21.29
N ARG A 40 -3.20 -17.04 21.29
CA ARG A 40 -3.86 -16.11 20.35
C ARG A 40 -3.54 -16.43 18.89
N ILE A 41 -2.29 -16.76 18.59
CA ILE A 41 -1.88 -17.14 17.25
C ILE A 41 -2.57 -18.44 16.83
N LEU A 42 -2.55 -19.44 17.72
CA LEU A 42 -3.16 -20.74 17.45
C LEU A 42 -4.68 -20.64 17.33
N ASP A 43 -5.35 -19.82 18.13
CA ASP A 43 -6.78 -19.56 18.00
C ASP A 43 -7.08 -18.92 16.62
N ASN A 44 -6.23 -17.98 16.14
CA ASN A 44 -6.38 -17.37 14.84
C ASN A 44 -6.19 -18.35 13.67
N VAL A 45 -5.25 -19.30 13.82
CA VAL A 45 -4.95 -20.30 12.79
C VAL A 45 -5.95 -21.45 12.76
N LEU A 46 -6.37 -21.92 13.95
CA LEU A 46 -7.19 -23.14 14.11
C LEU A 46 -8.69 -22.89 14.24
N ASP A 47 -9.11 -21.65 14.55
CA ASP A 47 -10.54 -21.27 14.55
C ASP A 47 -10.99 -20.96 13.11
N ASN A 48 -11.35 -22.01 12.38
CA ASN A 48 -11.78 -21.93 10.97
C ASN A 48 -13.31 -21.83 10.82
N GLU A 49 -14.08 -21.71 11.90
CA GLU A 49 -15.53 -21.59 11.80
C GLU A 49 -15.96 -20.18 11.39
N LEU A 50 -16.84 -20.11 10.38
CA LEU A 50 -17.49 -18.87 10.00
C LEU A 50 -18.50 -18.46 11.06
N GLN A 51 -18.55 -17.16 11.40
CA GLN A 51 -19.52 -16.62 12.34
C GLN A 51 -20.84 -16.33 11.63
N GLU A 52 -21.69 -17.35 11.49
CA GLU A 52 -23.02 -17.21 10.83
C GLU A 52 -24.07 -16.55 11.76
N ASN A 53 -24.08 -16.89 13.07
CA ASN A 53 -25.00 -16.27 14.01
C ASN A 53 -24.49 -14.93 14.50
N GLN A 54 -25.21 -13.87 14.16
CA GLN A 54 -24.88 -12.46 14.46
C GLN A 54 -25.96 -11.75 15.29
N ASP A 55 -26.85 -12.48 15.99
CA ASP A 55 -28.04 -11.91 16.65
C ASP A 55 -27.70 -10.78 17.64
N ASN A 56 -26.65 -10.95 18.47
CA ASN A 56 -26.22 -9.99 19.47
C ASN A 56 -25.03 -9.13 19.02
N PHE A 57 -24.79 -8.99 17.72
CA PHE A 57 -23.68 -8.19 17.23
C PHE A 57 -24.01 -6.69 17.21
N LEU A 58 -23.05 -5.87 17.64
CA LEU A 58 -23.09 -4.43 17.50
C LEU A 58 -22.96 -4.04 16.01
N TYR A 59 -22.11 -4.73 15.28
CA TYR A 59 -21.91 -4.58 13.86
C TYR A 59 -22.20 -5.91 13.15
N LYS A 60 -23.20 -5.93 12.29
CA LYS A 60 -23.65 -7.11 11.53
C LYS A 60 -23.23 -7.00 10.07
N SER A 61 -23.04 -8.14 9.42
CA SER A 61 -22.93 -8.18 7.95
C SER A 61 -24.26 -7.79 7.28
N ASP A 62 -24.17 -7.12 6.13
CA ASP A 62 -25.33 -6.79 5.30
C ASP A 62 -25.89 -8.01 4.55
N TYR A 63 -25.17 -9.13 4.57
CA TYR A 63 -25.50 -10.34 3.83
C TYR A 63 -25.97 -11.44 4.77
N SER A 64 -27.01 -12.13 4.36
CA SER A 64 -27.64 -13.21 5.17
C SER A 64 -26.79 -14.48 5.25
N SER A 65 -25.80 -14.65 4.38
CA SER A 65 -24.84 -15.76 4.40
C SER A 65 -23.53 -15.35 3.74
N TYR A 66 -22.47 -16.08 4.08
CA TYR A 66 -21.15 -15.89 3.47
C TYR A 66 -21.15 -16.14 1.95
N GLU A 67 -21.95 -17.09 1.48
CA GLU A 67 -22.09 -17.37 0.04
C GLU A 67 -22.71 -16.20 -0.73
N ASN A 68 -23.71 -15.52 -0.19
CA ASN A 68 -24.30 -14.32 -0.77
C ASN A 68 -23.27 -13.17 -0.83
N LEU A 69 -22.44 -13.03 0.20
CA LEU A 69 -21.35 -12.07 0.21
C LEU A 69 -20.31 -12.39 -0.88
N LYS A 70 -19.90 -13.66 -1.02
CA LYS A 70 -18.95 -14.08 -2.09
C LYS A 70 -19.48 -13.81 -3.49
N LYS A 71 -20.78 -13.95 -3.71
CA LYS A 71 -21.39 -13.60 -5.00
C LYS A 71 -21.23 -12.10 -5.28
N TYR A 72 -21.49 -11.25 -4.29
CA TYR A 72 -21.28 -9.81 -4.41
C TYR A 72 -19.80 -9.47 -4.64
N HIS A 73 -18.87 -10.13 -3.92
CA HIS A 73 -17.43 -9.93 -4.09
C HIS A 73 -16.96 -10.22 -5.51
N LYS A 74 -17.53 -11.25 -6.14
CA LYS A 74 -17.26 -11.57 -7.54
C LYS A 74 -17.71 -10.42 -8.45
N GLU A 75 -18.95 -9.94 -8.29
CA GLU A 75 -19.52 -8.85 -9.08
C GLU A 75 -18.70 -7.56 -8.89
N LEU A 76 -18.33 -7.23 -7.64
CA LEU A 76 -17.51 -6.05 -7.33
C LEU A 76 -16.10 -6.16 -7.90
N SER A 77 -15.44 -7.32 -7.82
CA SER A 77 -14.10 -7.52 -8.41
C SER A 77 -14.11 -7.33 -9.92
N GLU A 78 -15.17 -7.78 -10.59
CA GLU A 78 -15.39 -7.54 -12.02
C GLU A 78 -15.60 -6.05 -12.31
N GLU A 79 -16.46 -5.34 -11.54
CA GLU A 79 -16.69 -3.89 -11.66
C GLU A 79 -15.38 -3.12 -11.49
N ILE A 80 -14.58 -3.47 -10.48
CA ILE A 80 -13.27 -2.84 -10.24
C ILE A 80 -12.39 -2.94 -11.48
N THR A 81 -12.20 -4.12 -12.05
CA THR A 81 -11.28 -4.28 -13.18
C THR A 81 -11.82 -3.68 -14.48
N GLN A 82 -13.15 -3.64 -14.67
CA GLN A 82 -13.81 -2.94 -15.77
C GLN A 82 -13.50 -1.44 -15.75
N GLU A 83 -13.44 -0.84 -14.57
CA GLU A 83 -13.17 0.59 -14.42
C GLU A 83 -11.68 0.94 -14.28
N SER A 84 -10.82 -0.05 -14.00
CA SER A 84 -9.41 0.17 -13.65
C SER A 84 -8.43 -0.25 -14.74
N ALA A 85 -8.75 -1.24 -15.60
CA ALA A 85 -7.84 -1.64 -16.66
C ALA A 85 -7.59 -0.47 -17.62
N VAL A 86 -6.31 -0.27 -18.01
CA VAL A 86 -5.89 0.89 -18.79
C VAL A 86 -5.49 0.47 -20.19
N LEU A 87 -6.21 0.94 -21.19
CA LEU A 87 -5.86 0.77 -22.59
C LEU A 87 -4.77 1.78 -22.96
N LEU A 88 -3.55 1.28 -23.27
CA LEU A 88 -2.37 2.11 -23.54
C LEU A 88 -2.15 2.33 -25.04
N LYS A 89 -2.48 1.33 -25.86
CA LYS A 89 -2.40 1.39 -27.32
C LYS A 89 -3.55 0.60 -27.93
N ASN A 90 -4.12 1.12 -29.05
CA ASN A 90 -5.17 0.40 -29.78
C ASN A 90 -5.21 0.79 -31.27
N ASP A 91 -4.44 0.10 -32.10
CA ASP A 91 -4.48 0.24 -33.56
C ASP A 91 -5.52 -0.74 -34.13
N SER A 92 -6.79 -0.48 -33.85
CA SER A 92 -7.93 -1.33 -34.30
C SER A 92 -7.80 -2.80 -33.86
N CYS A 93 -7.07 -3.08 -32.77
CA CYS A 93 -6.95 -4.40 -32.18
C CYS A 93 -8.19 -4.78 -31.38
N LEU A 94 -8.66 -3.85 -30.57
CA LEU A 94 -9.82 -3.99 -29.67
C LEU A 94 -10.95 -3.02 -30.07
N PRO A 95 -12.23 -3.35 -29.80
CA PRO A 95 -12.71 -4.62 -29.24
C PRO A 95 -12.68 -5.77 -30.26
N LEU A 96 -12.60 -7.03 -29.74
CA LEU A 96 -12.69 -8.23 -30.57
C LEU A 96 -14.16 -8.54 -30.90
N LYS A 97 -14.39 -9.30 -32.01
CA LYS A 97 -15.71 -9.78 -32.35
C LYS A 97 -16.22 -10.83 -31.33
N ASN A 98 -17.52 -10.89 -31.12
CA ASN A 98 -18.16 -11.84 -30.21
C ASN A 98 -17.86 -13.34 -30.46
N THR A 99 -17.37 -13.68 -31.64
CA THR A 99 -17.03 -15.07 -32.03
C THR A 99 -15.52 -15.19 -32.29
N ALA A 100 -14.72 -14.29 -31.79
CA ALA A 100 -13.29 -14.29 -32.02
C ALA A 100 -12.62 -15.57 -31.52
N LYS A 101 -11.64 -16.05 -32.30
CA LYS A 101 -10.77 -17.18 -31.97
C LYS A 101 -9.37 -16.70 -31.76
N VAL A 102 -8.87 -16.80 -30.54
CA VAL A 102 -7.60 -16.24 -30.13
C VAL A 102 -6.60 -17.30 -29.71
N THR A 103 -5.31 -16.99 -29.84
CA THR A 103 -4.24 -17.79 -29.28
C THR A 103 -3.54 -17.02 -28.16
N LEU A 104 -3.42 -17.63 -26.98
CA LEU A 104 -2.71 -17.07 -25.82
C LEU A 104 -1.24 -17.49 -25.88
N PHE A 105 -0.37 -16.52 -25.88
CA PHE A 105 1.09 -16.68 -25.90
C PHE A 105 1.72 -16.27 -24.58
N SER A 106 2.92 -16.76 -24.32
CA SER A 106 3.68 -16.76 -23.09
C SER A 106 3.12 -17.73 -22.04
N ARG A 107 4.05 -18.41 -21.33
CA ARG A 107 3.69 -19.24 -20.16
C ARG A 107 2.97 -18.47 -19.08
N ASN A 108 3.22 -17.17 -18.97
CA ASN A 108 2.45 -16.28 -18.08
C ASN A 108 0.94 -16.32 -18.38
N SER A 109 0.50 -16.69 -19.59
CA SER A 109 -0.92 -16.78 -19.93
C SER A 109 -1.67 -17.89 -19.18
N VAL A 110 -0.98 -18.92 -18.70
CA VAL A 110 -1.53 -20.02 -17.87
C VAL A 110 -1.18 -19.89 -16.40
N ASP A 111 -0.26 -18.98 -16.05
CA ASP A 111 0.17 -18.70 -14.67
C ASP A 111 0.35 -17.19 -14.45
N LEU A 112 -0.80 -16.48 -14.45
CA LEU A 112 -0.83 -15.03 -14.18
C LEU A 112 -0.51 -14.73 -12.70
N ILE A 113 -0.08 -13.50 -12.46
CA ILE A 113 0.05 -12.95 -11.12
C ILE A 113 -1.30 -12.33 -10.72
N TYR A 114 -1.91 -12.87 -9.66
CA TYR A 114 -3.22 -12.43 -9.16
C TYR A 114 -3.11 -11.44 -7.99
N SER A 115 -2.07 -11.59 -7.16
CA SER A 115 -1.77 -10.70 -6.02
C SER A 115 -0.25 -10.56 -5.84
N GLY A 116 0.18 -9.64 -4.97
CA GLY A 116 1.56 -9.55 -4.53
C GLY A 116 1.96 -10.68 -3.59
N THR A 117 3.22 -10.69 -3.16
CA THR A 117 3.76 -11.62 -2.16
C THR A 117 3.84 -10.96 -0.77
N GLY A 118 4.12 -11.75 0.28
CA GLY A 118 4.23 -11.25 1.65
C GLY A 118 2.87 -10.96 2.29
N SER A 119 2.75 -9.85 3.01
CA SER A 119 1.52 -9.43 3.70
C SER A 119 0.33 -9.23 2.75
N ASN A 120 0.58 -8.95 1.49
CA ASN A 120 -0.45 -8.84 0.44
C ASN A 120 -0.77 -10.16 -0.28
N SER A 121 -0.17 -11.26 0.15
CA SER A 121 -0.47 -12.59 -0.41
C SER A 121 -1.79 -13.12 0.15
N ILE A 122 -2.71 -13.51 -0.73
CA ILE A 122 -3.98 -14.14 -0.36
C ILE A 122 -4.04 -15.52 -0.99
N ASN A 123 -4.36 -16.54 -0.18
CA ASN A 123 -4.51 -17.89 -0.67
C ASN A 123 -5.82 -18.03 -1.47
N ILE A 124 -5.69 -18.13 -2.79
CA ILE A 124 -6.81 -18.26 -3.72
C ILE A 124 -7.07 -19.75 -3.96
N ALA A 125 -8.14 -20.28 -3.38
CA ALA A 125 -8.50 -21.69 -3.49
C ALA A 125 -8.89 -22.10 -4.93
N LYS A 126 -9.51 -21.20 -5.71
CA LYS A 126 -9.95 -21.44 -7.09
C LYS A 126 -9.75 -20.20 -7.95
N LYS A 127 -8.65 -20.17 -8.69
CA LYS A 127 -8.33 -19.09 -9.63
C LYS A 127 -9.19 -19.19 -10.89
N ILE A 128 -9.76 -18.07 -11.34
CA ILE A 128 -10.32 -17.95 -12.69
C ILE A 128 -9.14 -17.75 -13.64
N THR A 129 -8.94 -18.66 -14.61
CA THR A 129 -7.86 -18.50 -15.58
C THR A 129 -8.25 -17.53 -16.69
N LEU A 130 -7.26 -16.99 -17.41
CA LEU A 130 -7.51 -16.11 -18.55
C LEU A 130 -8.33 -16.84 -19.64
N LYS A 131 -8.01 -18.11 -19.90
CA LYS A 131 -8.78 -18.96 -20.82
C LYS A 131 -10.23 -19.07 -20.38
N ASP A 132 -10.50 -19.48 -19.13
CA ASP A 132 -11.86 -19.67 -18.64
C ASP A 132 -12.68 -18.37 -18.70
N SER A 133 -12.04 -17.27 -18.39
CA SER A 133 -12.65 -15.93 -18.44
C SER A 133 -13.02 -15.52 -19.86
N LEU A 134 -12.12 -15.71 -20.85
CA LEU A 134 -12.38 -15.39 -22.25
C LEU A 134 -13.49 -16.28 -22.81
N GLU A 135 -13.45 -17.59 -22.56
CA GLU A 135 -14.44 -18.55 -23.04
C GLU A 135 -15.83 -18.31 -22.43
N SER A 136 -15.91 -17.96 -21.13
CA SER A 136 -17.18 -17.61 -20.49
C SER A 136 -17.82 -16.35 -21.07
N ASN A 137 -17.02 -15.49 -21.70
CA ASN A 137 -17.48 -14.30 -22.43
C ASN A 137 -17.63 -14.52 -23.95
N GLY A 138 -17.52 -15.75 -24.45
CA GLY A 138 -17.79 -16.11 -25.85
C GLY A 138 -16.61 -16.02 -26.81
N ILE A 139 -15.39 -15.77 -26.30
CA ILE A 139 -14.14 -15.75 -27.08
C ILE A 139 -13.51 -17.14 -27.02
N SER A 140 -13.32 -17.80 -28.17
CA SER A 140 -12.73 -19.14 -28.21
C SER A 140 -11.21 -19.09 -28.10
N VAL A 141 -10.64 -19.79 -27.14
CA VAL A 141 -9.20 -19.86 -26.93
C VAL A 141 -8.58 -21.10 -27.56
N ASN A 142 -7.43 -20.98 -28.19
CA ASN A 142 -6.67 -22.10 -28.77
C ASN A 142 -6.30 -23.12 -27.67
N PRO A 143 -6.95 -24.31 -27.63
CA PRO A 143 -6.69 -25.28 -26.59
C PRO A 143 -5.32 -25.95 -26.72
N TYR A 144 -4.82 -26.12 -27.94
CA TYR A 144 -3.58 -26.87 -28.19
C TYR A 144 -2.35 -26.19 -27.55
N LEU A 145 -2.19 -24.88 -27.72
CA LEU A 145 -1.08 -24.14 -27.09
C LEU A 145 -1.27 -24.01 -25.58
N ASN A 146 -2.50 -23.75 -25.14
CA ASN A 146 -2.83 -23.66 -23.71
C ASN A 146 -2.49 -24.97 -22.96
N ASP A 147 -2.88 -26.12 -23.55
CA ASP A 147 -2.59 -27.42 -22.95
C ASP A 147 -1.10 -27.77 -23.03
N TYR A 148 -0.40 -27.34 -24.07
CA TYR A 148 1.05 -27.47 -24.17
C TYR A 148 1.75 -26.74 -23.03
N TYR A 149 1.40 -25.49 -22.76
CA TYR A 149 1.97 -24.76 -21.65
C TYR A 149 1.67 -25.40 -20.28
N LYS A 150 0.44 -25.85 -20.05
CA LYS A 150 0.05 -26.56 -18.82
C LYS A 150 0.79 -27.88 -18.63
N SER A 151 1.05 -28.64 -19.71
CA SER A 151 1.74 -29.94 -19.65
C SER A 151 3.24 -29.81 -19.45
N SER A 152 3.83 -28.64 -19.60
CA SER A 152 5.28 -28.42 -19.54
C SER A 152 5.88 -28.51 -18.12
N ASN A 153 5.05 -28.63 -17.07
CA ASN A 153 5.44 -28.68 -15.64
C ASN A 153 6.42 -27.59 -15.20
N LYS A 154 6.41 -26.44 -15.88
CA LYS A 154 7.22 -25.27 -15.50
C LYS A 154 6.26 -24.21 -14.96
N GLU A 155 5.93 -24.33 -13.69
CA GLU A 155 5.21 -23.31 -12.93
C GLU A 155 6.19 -22.28 -12.38
N ARG A 156 5.70 -21.13 -12.01
CA ARG A 156 6.46 -20.12 -11.30
C ARG A 156 6.93 -20.69 -9.97
N ILE A 157 8.23 -20.60 -9.70
CA ILE A 157 8.79 -21.04 -8.41
C ILE A 157 8.26 -20.07 -7.33
N GLU A 158 7.87 -20.62 -6.19
CA GLU A 158 7.46 -19.80 -5.05
C GLU A 158 8.62 -18.90 -4.61
N LEU A 159 8.33 -17.63 -4.48
CA LEU A 159 9.33 -16.63 -4.11
C LEU A 159 9.55 -16.70 -2.60
N ASN A 160 10.79 -16.99 -2.19
CA ASN A 160 11.18 -16.85 -0.80
C ASN A 160 11.51 -15.40 -0.50
N ILE A 161 10.75 -14.78 0.41
CA ILE A 161 10.90 -13.38 0.83
C ILE A 161 12.30 -13.15 1.43
N ASP A 162 12.82 -14.12 2.19
CA ASP A 162 14.12 -14.00 2.87
C ASP A 162 15.34 -14.23 1.95
N ASN A 163 15.11 -14.85 0.78
CA ASN A 163 16.16 -15.08 -0.21
C ASN A 163 15.57 -15.12 -1.62
N PRO A 164 15.35 -13.95 -2.25
CA PRO A 164 14.71 -13.85 -3.55
C PRO A 164 15.58 -14.47 -4.64
N ASN A 165 15.14 -15.63 -5.13
CA ASN A 165 15.77 -16.27 -6.28
C ASN A 165 15.24 -15.61 -7.57
N TYR A 166 16.10 -15.09 -8.42
CA TYR A 166 15.72 -14.50 -9.70
C TYR A 166 14.94 -15.44 -10.62
N ASP A 167 15.16 -16.76 -10.51
CA ASP A 167 14.36 -17.75 -11.24
C ASP A 167 12.88 -17.78 -10.81
N ALA A 168 12.54 -17.27 -9.63
CA ALA A 168 11.16 -17.14 -9.17
C ALA A 168 10.44 -15.93 -9.79
N LEU A 169 11.18 -14.95 -10.29
CA LEU A 169 10.61 -13.74 -10.86
C LEU A 169 10.07 -13.93 -12.28
N THR A 170 10.58 -14.89 -13.05
CA THR A 170 10.17 -15.16 -14.43
C THR A 170 9.91 -16.64 -14.69
N ILE A 171 9.13 -16.90 -15.75
CA ILE A 171 8.97 -18.25 -16.30
C ILE A 171 9.63 -18.27 -17.68
N ALA A 172 10.63 -19.14 -17.85
CA ALA A 172 11.34 -19.25 -19.12
C ALA A 172 10.42 -19.71 -20.26
N GLU A 173 10.46 -19.00 -21.39
CA GLU A 173 9.68 -19.30 -22.59
C GLU A 173 10.28 -20.48 -23.38
N ASP A 174 9.44 -21.17 -24.18
CA ASP A 174 9.83 -22.21 -25.12
C ASP A 174 9.63 -21.71 -26.58
N ASN A 175 10.36 -20.68 -26.92
CA ASN A 175 10.24 -19.99 -28.21
C ASN A 175 10.58 -20.85 -29.44
N GLU A 176 11.24 -21.99 -29.28
CA GLU A 176 11.50 -22.92 -30.36
C GLU A 176 10.40 -23.98 -30.46
N GLY A 177 10.07 -24.63 -29.34
CA GLY A 177 9.10 -25.70 -29.29
C GLY A 177 7.72 -25.31 -29.80
N ILE A 178 7.25 -24.11 -29.44
CA ILE A 178 5.91 -23.66 -29.87
C ILE A 178 5.80 -23.29 -31.35
N PHE A 179 6.91 -23.01 -32.05
CA PHE A 179 6.89 -22.68 -33.48
C PHE A 179 7.43 -23.80 -34.40
N THR A 180 7.98 -24.89 -33.87
CA THR A 180 8.52 -26.02 -34.63
C THR A 180 7.57 -27.24 -34.63
N LYS A 181 6.64 -27.35 -33.67
CA LYS A 181 5.68 -28.45 -33.60
C LYS A 181 4.50 -28.17 -34.56
N GLY A 182 4.38 -28.98 -35.64
CA GLY A 182 3.39 -28.78 -36.71
C GLY A 182 1.94 -28.73 -36.23
N TYR A 183 1.56 -29.48 -35.17
CA TYR A 183 0.20 -29.45 -34.65
C TYR A 183 -0.13 -28.10 -33.97
N LEU A 184 0.86 -27.45 -33.34
CA LEU A 184 0.70 -26.12 -32.75
C LEU A 184 0.58 -25.05 -33.83
N THR A 185 1.52 -25.01 -34.79
CA THR A 185 1.50 -24.02 -35.86
C THR A 185 0.25 -24.15 -36.76
N ASN A 186 -0.25 -25.38 -37.01
CA ASN A 186 -1.52 -25.60 -37.68
C ASN A 186 -2.72 -25.08 -36.85
N SER A 187 -2.64 -25.10 -35.51
CA SER A 187 -3.71 -24.58 -34.68
C SER A 187 -3.80 -23.06 -34.76
N TYR A 188 -2.67 -22.39 -34.97
CA TYR A 188 -2.62 -20.92 -35.12
C TYR A 188 -3.46 -20.44 -36.30
N LEU A 189 -3.52 -21.18 -37.39
CA LEU A 189 -4.36 -20.88 -38.57
C LEU A 189 -5.87 -20.93 -38.26
N LYS A 190 -6.26 -21.63 -37.21
CA LYS A 190 -7.65 -21.79 -36.77
C LYS A 190 -8.09 -20.79 -35.69
N TYR A 191 -7.13 -20.26 -34.95
CA TYR A 191 -7.33 -19.36 -33.82
C TYR A 191 -6.51 -18.08 -34.01
N ASN A 192 -6.73 -17.39 -35.16
CA ASN A 192 -5.86 -16.33 -35.66
C ASN A 192 -6.48 -14.91 -35.66
N ASP A 193 -7.66 -14.72 -35.08
CA ASP A 193 -8.28 -13.40 -35.06
C ASP A 193 -7.43 -12.40 -34.24
N CYS A 194 -6.74 -12.89 -33.18
CA CYS A 194 -5.78 -12.12 -32.40
C CYS A 194 -4.82 -13.05 -31.64
N ALA A 195 -3.55 -12.68 -31.60
CA ALA A 195 -2.59 -13.22 -30.63
C ALA A 195 -2.61 -12.37 -29.36
N ILE A 196 -2.86 -12.97 -28.20
CA ILE A 196 -2.79 -12.30 -26.89
C ILE A 196 -1.53 -12.76 -26.19
N ILE A 197 -0.59 -11.86 -25.94
CA ILE A 197 0.70 -12.12 -25.32
C ILE A 197 0.67 -11.56 -23.91
N VAL A 198 0.98 -12.38 -22.89
CA VAL A 198 0.99 -11.95 -21.48
C VAL A 198 2.42 -11.68 -21.02
N ILE A 199 2.68 -10.48 -20.57
CA ILE A 199 3.94 -10.06 -19.94
C ILE A 199 3.67 -9.82 -18.46
N SER A 200 4.33 -10.59 -17.58
CA SER A 200 4.12 -10.48 -16.13
C SER A 200 5.38 -10.05 -15.39
N ARG A 201 5.22 -9.20 -14.39
CA ARG A 201 6.28 -8.80 -13.44
C ARG A 201 5.74 -8.89 -12.03
N ILE A 202 6.29 -9.80 -11.20
CA ILE A 202 5.88 -9.99 -9.81
C ILE A 202 6.66 -9.04 -8.89
N GLY A 203 5.95 -8.43 -7.96
CA GLY A 203 6.53 -7.69 -6.85
C GLY A 203 5.84 -8.06 -5.54
N GLY A 204 6.46 -7.76 -4.44
CA GLY A 204 5.93 -8.04 -3.11
C GLY A 204 6.86 -7.61 -1.99
N GLU A 205 6.49 -7.96 -0.79
CA GLU A 205 7.20 -7.62 0.43
C GLU A 205 8.54 -8.35 0.54
N GLY A 206 9.52 -7.69 1.15
CA GLY A 206 10.82 -8.24 1.55
C GLY A 206 11.93 -8.11 0.51
N TYR A 207 11.62 -7.69 -0.73
CA TYR A 207 12.63 -7.50 -1.77
C TYR A 207 12.22 -6.40 -2.75
N ASP A 208 13.22 -5.69 -3.27
CA ASP A 208 13.06 -4.81 -4.42
C ASP A 208 13.36 -5.55 -5.71
N LEU A 209 12.82 -5.04 -6.82
CA LEU A 209 13.01 -5.65 -8.13
C LEU A 209 14.45 -5.41 -8.63
N PRO A 210 15.07 -6.37 -9.36
CA PRO A 210 16.43 -6.21 -9.87
C PRO A 210 16.54 -5.06 -10.85
N THR A 211 17.44 -4.11 -10.58
CA THR A 211 17.68 -2.92 -11.42
C THR A 211 18.63 -3.17 -12.59
N SER A 212 19.40 -4.26 -12.56
CA SER A 212 20.36 -4.66 -13.58
C SER A 212 20.61 -6.18 -13.56
N ASN A 213 21.41 -6.69 -14.51
CA ASN A 213 21.84 -8.09 -14.58
C ASN A 213 20.68 -9.09 -14.63
N PHE A 214 19.54 -8.73 -15.26
CA PHE A 214 18.37 -9.59 -15.26
C PHE A 214 18.25 -10.45 -16.54
N ASP A 215 19.01 -10.16 -17.61
CA ASP A 215 19.03 -11.00 -18.80
C ASP A 215 19.66 -12.36 -18.51
N LYS A 216 19.00 -13.45 -18.91
CA LYS A 216 19.52 -14.81 -18.74
C LYS A 216 20.28 -15.24 -19.99
N VAL A 217 21.62 -15.22 -19.91
CA VAL A 217 22.55 -15.67 -20.96
C VAL A 217 23.29 -16.91 -20.47
N ASP A 218 23.24 -18.01 -21.25
CA ASP A 218 23.86 -19.30 -20.91
C ASP A 218 23.49 -19.81 -19.50
N GLY A 219 22.23 -19.64 -19.12
CA GLY A 219 21.71 -20.06 -17.82
C GLY A 219 22.14 -19.22 -16.63
N LYS A 220 22.83 -18.10 -16.84
CA LYS A 220 23.26 -17.15 -15.81
C LYS A 220 22.63 -15.80 -16.04
N TYR A 221 22.22 -15.12 -14.98
CA TYR A 221 21.75 -13.75 -15.02
C TYR A 221 22.93 -12.81 -15.26
N LYS A 222 22.92 -12.10 -16.37
CA LYS A 222 23.97 -11.19 -16.84
C LYS A 222 23.36 -10.07 -17.66
N GLY A 223 24.11 -8.98 -17.83
CA GLY A 223 23.74 -7.88 -18.69
C GLY A 223 23.35 -6.61 -17.93
N GLU A 224 23.07 -5.54 -18.66
CA GLU A 224 22.76 -4.22 -18.10
C GLU A 224 21.25 -4.04 -17.80
N ASN A 225 20.40 -4.90 -18.42
CA ASN A 225 18.96 -4.76 -18.33
C ASN A 225 18.41 -5.14 -16.94
N GLY A 226 17.49 -4.32 -16.44
CA GLY A 226 16.74 -4.59 -15.23
C GLY A 226 15.47 -5.41 -15.49
N TYR A 227 14.81 -5.83 -14.43
CA TYR A 227 13.59 -6.64 -14.49
C TYR A 227 12.40 -5.93 -15.16
N LEU A 228 12.35 -4.59 -15.08
CA LEU A 228 11.25 -3.78 -15.65
C LEU A 228 11.48 -3.37 -17.12
N THR A 229 12.37 -4.05 -17.83
CA THR A 229 12.50 -3.96 -19.28
C THR A 229 11.96 -5.21 -19.95
N LEU A 230 11.76 -5.16 -21.28
CA LEU A 230 11.40 -6.35 -22.05
C LEU A 230 12.61 -7.28 -22.16
N GLN A 231 12.43 -8.54 -21.78
CA GLN A 231 13.49 -9.53 -21.81
C GLN A 231 13.67 -10.09 -23.23
N LYS A 232 14.87 -10.58 -23.53
CA LYS A 232 15.21 -11.14 -24.84
C LYS A 232 14.22 -12.22 -25.30
N ASP A 233 13.83 -13.12 -24.40
CA ASP A 233 12.87 -14.20 -24.72
C ASP A 233 11.48 -13.64 -25.07
N GLU A 234 11.04 -12.56 -24.42
CA GLU A 234 9.78 -11.88 -24.71
C GLU A 234 9.81 -11.17 -26.08
N LEU A 235 10.91 -10.51 -26.39
CA LEU A 235 11.14 -9.87 -27.70
C LEU A 235 11.18 -10.91 -28.82
N ASP A 236 11.89 -12.02 -28.64
CA ASP A 236 11.93 -13.13 -29.59
C ASP A 236 10.55 -13.75 -29.80
N LEU A 237 9.76 -13.92 -28.73
CA LEU A 237 8.38 -14.38 -28.82
C LEU A 237 7.52 -13.44 -29.66
N ILE A 238 7.52 -12.15 -29.35
CA ILE A 238 6.75 -11.12 -30.07
C ILE A 238 7.09 -11.14 -31.56
N LYS A 239 8.37 -11.12 -31.89
CA LYS A 239 8.84 -11.16 -33.27
C LYS A 239 8.38 -12.40 -34.03
N LYS A 240 8.38 -13.58 -33.40
CA LYS A 240 7.89 -14.83 -33.99
C LYS A 240 6.36 -14.84 -34.13
N VAL A 241 5.62 -14.39 -33.12
CA VAL A 241 4.15 -14.31 -33.15
C VAL A 241 3.66 -13.43 -34.29
N LYS A 242 4.28 -12.28 -34.51
CA LYS A 242 3.94 -11.35 -35.62
C LYS A 242 4.03 -11.95 -37.02
N ARG A 243 4.77 -13.05 -37.21
CA ARG A 243 4.83 -13.77 -38.50
C ARG A 243 3.58 -14.61 -38.79
N TYR A 244 2.81 -14.95 -37.73
CA TYR A 244 1.62 -15.79 -37.82
C TYR A 244 0.33 -14.99 -37.64
N PHE A 245 0.36 -13.83 -36.98
CA PHE A 245 -0.81 -13.06 -36.62
C PHE A 245 -0.73 -11.63 -37.13
N SER A 246 -1.81 -11.16 -37.74
CA SER A 246 -1.95 -9.76 -38.18
C SER A 246 -2.36 -8.82 -37.05
N LYS A 247 -2.95 -9.37 -35.97
CA LYS A 247 -3.31 -8.62 -34.77
C LYS A 247 -2.64 -9.21 -33.53
N THR A 248 -1.99 -8.36 -32.78
CA THR A 248 -1.29 -8.70 -31.55
C THR A 248 -1.70 -7.76 -30.42
N LEU A 249 -2.16 -8.34 -29.31
CA LEU A 249 -2.51 -7.66 -28.08
C LEU A 249 -1.53 -8.08 -26.99
N VAL A 250 -0.89 -7.13 -26.32
CA VAL A 250 -0.10 -7.39 -25.11
C VAL A 250 -0.93 -7.06 -23.88
N LEU A 251 -1.04 -8.02 -22.97
CA LEU A 251 -1.58 -7.82 -21.62
C LEU A 251 -0.41 -7.63 -20.65
N LEU A 252 -0.31 -6.44 -20.05
CA LEU A 252 0.68 -6.13 -19.03
C LEU A 252 0.14 -6.47 -17.64
N ASN A 253 0.57 -7.61 -17.11
CA ASN A 253 0.24 -8.10 -15.77
C ASN A 253 1.36 -7.69 -14.79
N THR A 254 1.42 -6.38 -14.50
CA THR A 254 2.47 -5.75 -13.71
C THR A 254 1.88 -4.75 -12.73
N SER A 255 2.47 -4.59 -11.55
CA SER A 255 2.05 -3.57 -10.57
C SER A 255 2.80 -2.25 -10.70
N SER A 256 3.95 -2.26 -11.38
CA SER A 256 4.81 -1.11 -11.59
C SER A 256 4.86 -0.71 -13.06
N ALA A 257 5.20 0.54 -13.34
CA ALA A 257 5.59 0.97 -14.67
C ALA A 257 6.81 0.18 -15.15
N MET A 258 6.85 -0.16 -16.43
CA MET A 258 8.00 -0.79 -17.08
C MET A 258 8.29 -0.12 -18.42
N ASP A 259 9.51 -0.24 -18.91
CA ASP A 259 9.84 0.23 -20.27
C ASP A 259 9.18 -0.68 -21.31
N VAL A 260 8.17 -0.14 -21.97
CA VAL A 260 7.44 -0.78 -23.08
C VAL A 260 7.71 -0.08 -24.43
N SER A 261 8.71 0.78 -24.50
CA SER A 261 8.99 1.60 -25.69
C SER A 261 9.22 0.78 -26.95
N LEU A 262 9.81 -0.41 -26.82
CA LEU A 262 10.01 -1.32 -27.95
C LEU A 262 8.70 -1.89 -28.52
N LEU A 263 7.61 -1.97 -27.72
CA LEU A 263 6.29 -2.42 -28.19
C LEU A 263 5.61 -1.39 -29.11
N LEU A 264 6.17 -0.20 -29.23
CA LEU A 264 5.59 0.92 -29.99
C LEU A 264 6.26 1.13 -31.36
N LYS A 265 7.31 0.36 -31.68
CA LYS A 265 8.12 0.63 -32.88
C LYS A 265 8.77 -0.61 -33.49
N ASP A 266 9.11 -0.46 -34.75
CA ASP A 266 9.91 -1.41 -35.54
C ASP A 266 9.33 -2.84 -35.59
N GLU A 267 10.18 -3.83 -35.52
CA GLU A 267 9.80 -5.24 -35.63
C GLU A 267 9.04 -5.77 -34.41
N TYR A 268 9.05 -5.03 -33.27
CA TYR A 268 8.37 -5.41 -32.01
C TYR A 268 7.03 -4.70 -31.83
N GLU A 269 6.68 -3.75 -32.70
CA GLU A 269 5.43 -2.98 -32.60
C GLU A 269 4.20 -3.90 -32.56
N VAL A 270 3.33 -3.71 -31.55
CA VAL A 270 2.08 -4.45 -31.38
C VAL A 270 0.87 -3.55 -31.64
N ASN A 271 -0.30 -4.17 -31.99
CA ASN A 271 -1.50 -3.42 -32.32
C ASN A 271 -2.25 -2.92 -31.07
N GLY A 272 -2.12 -3.60 -29.94
CA GLY A 272 -2.79 -3.22 -28.70
C GLY A 272 -1.97 -3.52 -27.48
N ILE A 273 -2.09 -2.65 -26.47
CA ILE A 273 -1.49 -2.84 -25.14
C ILE A 273 -2.56 -2.51 -24.09
N LEU A 274 -2.86 -3.48 -23.23
CA LEU A 274 -3.79 -3.31 -22.12
C LEU A 274 -3.08 -3.64 -20.80
N TRP A 275 -2.96 -2.65 -19.92
CA TRP A 275 -2.44 -2.87 -18.57
C TRP A 275 -3.57 -3.37 -17.67
N ILE A 276 -3.34 -4.52 -17.02
CA ILE A 276 -4.32 -5.24 -16.21
C ILE A 276 -3.90 -5.37 -14.73
N GLY A 277 -2.76 -4.84 -14.33
CA GLY A 277 -2.24 -4.93 -12.96
C GLY A 277 -2.26 -6.36 -12.43
N TYR A 278 -2.56 -6.53 -11.14
CA TYR A 278 -2.90 -7.85 -10.54
C TYR A 278 -4.41 -7.88 -10.32
N PRO A 279 -5.14 -8.72 -11.07
CA PRO A 279 -6.60 -8.62 -11.17
C PRO A 279 -7.36 -9.27 -10.01
N GLY A 280 -6.68 -9.88 -9.04
CA GLY A 280 -7.34 -10.62 -7.97
C GLY A 280 -8.06 -11.88 -8.43
N GLU A 281 -8.82 -12.50 -7.54
CA GLU A 281 -9.46 -13.82 -7.77
C GLU A 281 -10.46 -13.83 -8.94
N TYR A 282 -11.24 -12.74 -9.10
CA TYR A 282 -12.36 -12.68 -10.06
C TYR A 282 -12.20 -11.62 -11.15
N GLY A 283 -11.22 -10.75 -11.07
CA GLY A 283 -11.13 -9.56 -11.94
C GLY A 283 -10.91 -9.87 -13.42
N LEU A 284 -10.39 -11.04 -13.79
CA LEU A 284 -10.20 -11.41 -15.20
C LEU A 284 -11.50 -11.41 -16.01
N ASN A 285 -12.68 -11.62 -15.36
CA ASN A 285 -13.94 -11.51 -16.06
C ASN A 285 -14.22 -10.09 -16.56
N GLY A 286 -13.88 -9.08 -15.77
CA GLY A 286 -13.96 -7.67 -16.19
C GLY A 286 -13.02 -7.36 -17.36
N ILE A 287 -11.79 -7.88 -17.32
CA ILE A 287 -10.80 -7.73 -18.39
C ILE A 287 -11.32 -8.38 -19.70
N SER A 288 -11.89 -9.58 -19.62
CA SER A 288 -12.43 -10.27 -20.80
C SER A 288 -13.61 -9.51 -21.44
N LYS A 289 -14.46 -8.86 -20.62
CA LYS A 289 -15.56 -8.00 -21.10
C LYS A 289 -15.03 -6.75 -21.83
N ILE A 290 -13.90 -6.18 -21.37
CA ILE A 290 -13.21 -5.12 -22.10
C ILE A 290 -12.66 -5.63 -23.42
N ILE A 291 -11.94 -6.73 -23.44
CA ILE A 291 -11.37 -7.33 -24.67
C ILE A 291 -12.46 -7.60 -25.71
N LYS A 292 -13.62 -8.07 -25.28
CA LYS A 292 -14.78 -8.31 -26.14
C LYS A 292 -15.48 -7.03 -26.61
N GLY A 293 -15.43 -5.96 -25.82
CA GLY A 293 -16.12 -4.69 -26.08
C GLY A 293 -17.50 -4.56 -25.44
N ASP A 294 -17.87 -5.46 -24.53
CA ASP A 294 -19.08 -5.32 -23.70
C ASP A 294 -18.94 -4.13 -22.72
N ILE A 295 -17.70 -3.81 -22.36
CA ILE A 295 -17.32 -2.68 -21.51
C ILE A 295 -16.24 -1.85 -22.21
N ASN A 296 -16.44 -0.53 -22.21
CA ASN A 296 -15.47 0.41 -22.72
C ASN A 296 -14.45 0.75 -21.62
N PRO A 297 -13.14 0.59 -21.84
CA PRO A 297 -12.13 0.92 -20.83
C PRO A 297 -12.15 2.40 -20.45
N SER A 298 -11.99 2.68 -19.17
CA SER A 298 -12.01 4.05 -18.61
C SER A 298 -10.93 4.28 -17.55
N GLY A 299 -10.05 3.30 -17.33
CA GLY A 299 -8.94 3.41 -16.40
C GLY A 299 -7.90 4.45 -16.82
N LYS A 300 -7.23 5.06 -15.84
CA LYS A 300 -6.19 6.08 -16.01
C LYS A 300 -4.96 5.71 -15.20
N LEU A 301 -3.76 5.70 -15.82
CA LEU A 301 -2.52 5.29 -15.16
C LEU A 301 -2.29 6.00 -13.82
N PRO A 302 -1.95 5.27 -12.76
CA PRO A 302 -1.64 5.86 -11.44
C PRO A 302 -0.16 6.25 -11.31
N HIS A 303 0.66 6.01 -12.33
CA HIS A 303 2.08 6.30 -12.38
C HIS A 303 2.53 6.60 -13.81
N THR A 304 3.66 7.28 -13.95
CA THR A 304 4.27 7.64 -15.23
C THR A 304 5.04 6.45 -15.81
N TYR A 305 4.86 6.13 -17.09
CA TYR A 305 5.67 5.17 -17.82
C TYR A 305 6.84 5.87 -18.50
N ILE A 306 8.05 5.47 -18.17
CA ILE A 306 9.30 6.10 -18.63
C ILE A 306 10.17 5.11 -19.41
N LYS A 307 10.98 5.61 -20.35
CA LYS A 307 11.83 4.78 -21.20
C LYS A 307 13.07 4.27 -20.47
N ASP A 308 13.72 5.13 -19.70
CA ASP A 308 14.93 4.78 -18.95
C ASP A 308 14.75 5.09 -17.46
N ILE A 309 14.46 4.04 -16.69
CA ILE A 309 14.28 4.19 -15.25
C ILE A 309 15.60 4.57 -14.55
N SER A 310 16.76 4.23 -15.15
CA SER A 310 18.06 4.57 -14.56
C SER A 310 18.35 6.08 -14.58
N SER A 311 17.73 6.82 -15.49
CA SER A 311 17.82 8.28 -15.60
C SER A 311 16.84 9.03 -14.70
N TYR A 312 15.96 8.33 -14.00
CA TYR A 312 14.97 8.93 -13.10
C TYR A 312 15.63 9.48 -11.84
N PRO A 313 15.30 10.72 -11.39
CA PRO A 313 15.95 11.35 -10.23
C PRO A 313 15.91 10.49 -8.97
N ALA A 314 14.74 9.91 -8.63
CA ALA A 314 14.59 9.06 -7.45
C ALA A 314 15.35 7.71 -7.56
N HIS A 315 15.82 7.34 -8.75
CA HIS A 315 16.60 6.12 -8.94
C HIS A 315 18.07 6.27 -8.52
N GLN A 316 18.62 7.50 -8.55
CA GLN A 316 20.05 7.75 -8.32
C GLN A 316 20.55 7.31 -6.93
N ASN A 317 19.67 7.35 -5.93
CA ASN A 317 19.97 6.88 -4.57
C ASN A 317 19.12 5.66 -4.16
N PHE A 318 18.40 5.01 -5.10
CA PHE A 318 17.56 3.85 -4.82
C PHE A 318 18.40 2.68 -4.27
N GLY A 319 17.86 1.92 -3.30
CA GLY A 319 18.56 0.86 -2.59
C GLY A 319 19.38 1.36 -1.39
N GLY A 320 19.84 2.60 -1.41
CA GLY A 320 20.63 3.18 -0.33
C GLY A 320 22.09 2.74 -0.30
N PHE A 321 22.82 3.24 0.69
CA PHE A 321 24.26 3.01 0.86
C PHE A 321 24.59 2.66 2.32
N ILE A 322 25.80 2.15 2.57
CA ILE A 322 26.35 2.00 3.93
C ILE A 322 27.19 3.24 4.24
N PHE A 323 27.12 3.79 5.45
CA PHE A 323 28.01 4.86 5.87
C PHE A 323 29.47 4.45 5.68
N LYS A 324 30.27 5.29 5.03
CA LYS A 324 31.63 5.01 4.55
C LYS A 324 32.55 4.42 5.63
N ASN A 325 32.43 4.86 6.86
CA ASN A 325 33.22 4.43 8.02
C ASN A 325 32.59 3.26 8.80
N LYS A 326 31.59 2.57 8.23
CA LYS A 326 30.89 1.45 8.87
C LYS A 326 30.84 0.24 7.92
N THR A 327 30.50 -0.90 8.50
CA THR A 327 30.23 -2.15 7.79
C THR A 327 28.82 -2.61 8.08
N ASN A 328 28.25 -3.47 7.25
CA ASN A 328 26.90 -4.00 7.47
C ASN A 328 26.81 -4.69 8.85
N ALA A 329 25.78 -4.36 9.62
CA ALA A 329 25.56 -4.91 10.96
C ALA A 329 24.84 -6.26 10.93
N GLY A 330 24.20 -6.63 9.81
CA GLY A 330 23.48 -7.89 9.61
C GLY A 330 22.30 -7.74 8.64
N GLU A 331 21.69 -8.85 8.25
CA GLU A 331 20.57 -8.88 7.32
C GLU A 331 19.31 -8.18 7.88
N TYR A 332 19.05 -8.42 9.16
CA TYR A 332 17.90 -7.84 9.88
C TYR A 332 18.27 -6.66 10.79
N ASP A 333 19.44 -6.07 10.57
CA ASP A 333 19.91 -4.89 11.28
C ASP A 333 20.66 -3.97 10.34
N CYS A 334 19.91 -3.20 9.57
CA CYS A 334 20.41 -2.28 8.57
C CYS A 334 20.70 -0.88 9.15
N ARG A 335 21.04 -0.80 10.46
CA ARG A 335 21.26 0.48 11.16
C ARG A 335 22.33 1.37 10.55
N TYR A 336 23.29 0.81 9.85
CA TYR A 336 24.37 1.58 9.20
C TYR A 336 24.10 1.84 7.71
N ASN A 337 22.90 1.46 7.21
CA ASN A 337 22.47 1.83 5.89
C ASN A 337 21.72 3.17 5.92
N TYR A 338 21.87 3.95 4.86
CA TYR A 338 21.16 5.22 4.69
C TYR A 338 20.68 5.42 3.26
N LEU A 339 19.67 6.24 3.12
CA LEU A 339 19.08 6.64 1.85
C LEU A 339 18.70 8.12 1.93
N ILE A 340 18.98 8.88 0.87
CA ILE A 340 18.65 10.31 0.79
C ILE A 340 17.69 10.53 -0.37
N TYR A 341 16.52 11.09 -0.10
CA TYR A 341 15.52 11.48 -1.10
C TYR A 341 15.90 12.83 -1.71
N GLN A 342 17.02 12.83 -2.44
CA GLN A 342 17.64 14.03 -3.01
C GLN A 342 16.77 14.68 -4.10
N GLU A 343 15.87 13.93 -4.70
CA GLU A 343 14.89 14.41 -5.70
C GLU A 343 13.87 15.38 -5.09
N GLY A 344 13.74 15.44 -3.78
CA GLY A 344 12.80 16.35 -3.13
C GLY A 344 11.34 16.02 -3.50
N ILE A 345 10.56 17.06 -3.84
CA ILE A 345 9.15 16.90 -4.25
C ILE A 345 8.98 16.34 -5.68
N TYR A 346 10.07 16.21 -6.45
CA TYR A 346 10.03 15.84 -7.86
C TYR A 346 9.95 14.33 -8.08
N VAL A 347 8.88 13.71 -7.59
CA VAL A 347 8.56 12.29 -7.74
C VAL A 347 7.58 12.11 -8.90
N GLY A 348 7.82 11.11 -9.78
CA GLY A 348 6.96 10.76 -10.89
C GLY A 348 6.74 11.93 -11.86
N TYR A 349 5.48 12.13 -12.26
CA TYR A 349 5.11 13.18 -13.23
C TYR A 349 5.53 14.60 -12.78
N ARG A 350 5.65 14.85 -11.46
CA ARG A 350 6.09 16.17 -10.97
C ARG A 350 7.45 16.58 -11.51
N TYR A 351 8.35 15.62 -11.68
CA TYR A 351 9.63 15.87 -12.33
C TYR A 351 9.47 16.12 -13.83
N TYR A 352 8.86 15.17 -14.54
CA TYR A 352 8.83 15.19 -16.00
C TYR A 352 8.04 16.37 -16.56
N GLU A 353 6.90 16.71 -15.97
CA GLU A 353 6.10 17.86 -16.43
C GLU A 353 6.76 19.21 -16.07
N THR A 354 7.51 19.27 -14.95
CA THR A 354 8.27 20.48 -14.60
C THR A 354 9.49 20.66 -15.49
N ALA A 355 10.19 19.58 -15.84
CA ALA A 355 11.28 19.62 -16.79
C ALA A 355 10.78 20.02 -18.20
N TYR A 356 9.61 19.51 -18.62
CA TYR A 356 8.98 19.91 -19.87
C TYR A 356 8.61 21.39 -19.91
N GLU A 357 7.94 21.94 -18.88
CA GLU A 357 7.67 23.37 -18.83
C GLU A 357 8.96 24.18 -18.89
N SER A 358 10.00 23.75 -18.18
CA SER A 358 11.30 24.43 -18.17
C SER A 358 12.01 24.35 -19.53
N SER A 359 11.80 23.29 -20.30
CA SER A 359 12.36 23.22 -21.67
C SER A 359 11.69 24.19 -22.63
N ILE A 360 10.39 24.43 -22.46
CA ILE A 360 9.64 25.34 -23.32
C ILE A 360 9.84 26.82 -22.94
N LEU A 361 9.82 27.14 -21.64
CA LEU A 361 9.84 28.50 -21.13
C LEU A 361 11.23 29.00 -20.71
N ASN A 362 12.15 28.12 -20.30
CA ASN A 362 13.44 28.45 -19.68
C ASN A 362 14.65 27.84 -20.41
N SER A 363 14.47 27.27 -21.60
CA SER A 363 15.54 26.68 -22.44
C SER A 363 16.30 25.53 -21.78
N LEU A 364 15.70 24.79 -20.86
CA LEU A 364 16.27 23.54 -20.35
C LEU A 364 16.43 22.55 -21.52
N ASN A 365 17.57 21.90 -21.61
CA ASN A 365 17.79 20.83 -22.60
C ASN A 365 17.10 19.55 -22.10
N PHE A 366 15.83 19.39 -22.44
CA PHE A 366 15.00 18.22 -22.05
C PHE A 366 13.99 17.93 -23.16
N SER A 367 13.93 16.67 -23.59
CA SER A 367 12.93 16.16 -24.53
C SER A 367 11.94 15.27 -23.76
N TYR A 368 10.67 15.64 -23.73
CA TYR A 368 9.63 14.87 -23.07
C TYR A 368 9.45 13.50 -23.71
N GLU A 369 9.37 13.47 -25.06
CA GLU A 369 9.15 12.24 -25.83
C GLU A 369 10.31 11.23 -25.71
N ASP A 370 11.53 11.70 -25.42
CA ASP A 370 12.68 10.82 -25.20
C ASP A 370 12.69 10.18 -23.80
N ASN A 371 11.94 10.73 -22.86
CA ASN A 371 11.91 10.27 -21.48
C ASN A 371 10.61 9.55 -21.11
N VAL A 372 9.44 10.05 -21.53
CA VAL A 372 8.14 9.55 -21.13
C VAL A 372 7.47 8.77 -22.27
N ILE A 373 6.94 7.59 -21.93
CA ILE A 373 6.16 6.74 -22.85
C ILE A 373 4.67 7.08 -22.71
N TYR A 374 4.18 7.08 -21.47
CA TYR A 374 2.81 7.44 -21.13
C TYR A 374 2.78 8.31 -19.88
N PRO A 375 2.13 9.48 -19.92
CA PRO A 375 2.05 10.37 -18.77
C PRO A 375 1.16 9.80 -17.65
N PHE A 376 1.36 10.28 -16.44
CA PHE A 376 0.44 10.07 -15.34
C PHE A 376 -1.00 10.48 -15.71
N GLY A 377 -1.98 9.64 -15.42
CA GLY A 377 -3.38 9.88 -15.76
C GLY A 377 -3.78 9.48 -17.19
N TYR A 378 -2.85 8.94 -18.00
CA TYR A 378 -3.14 8.49 -19.36
C TYR A 378 -4.00 7.22 -19.38
N GLY A 379 -4.84 7.11 -20.41
CA GLY A 379 -5.64 5.91 -20.71
C GLY A 379 -6.61 6.19 -21.85
N LEU A 380 -6.64 5.29 -22.83
CA LEU A 380 -7.52 5.32 -23.99
C LEU A 380 -8.90 4.73 -23.69
N SER A 381 -9.83 5.00 -24.60
CA SER A 381 -11.20 4.48 -24.64
C SER A 381 -11.52 4.00 -26.06
N TYR A 382 -12.56 3.17 -26.21
CA TYR A 382 -13.08 2.82 -27.56
C TYR A 382 -13.90 3.97 -28.18
N THR A 383 -14.21 4.98 -27.37
CA THR A 383 -14.91 6.19 -27.79
C THR A 383 -14.05 7.43 -27.53
N SER A 384 -14.51 8.59 -27.95
CA SER A 384 -13.81 9.87 -27.71
C SER A 384 -14.68 10.80 -26.88
N PHE A 385 -14.05 11.53 -25.97
CA PHE A 385 -14.72 12.53 -25.14
C PHE A 385 -14.11 13.90 -25.35
N ILE A 386 -14.96 14.91 -25.36
CA ILE A 386 -14.54 16.32 -25.30
C ILE A 386 -14.88 16.84 -23.91
N LYS A 387 -13.92 17.49 -23.28
CA LYS A 387 -14.04 18.16 -21.99
C LYS A 387 -13.91 19.66 -22.21
N ASP A 388 -14.93 20.40 -21.84
CA ASP A 388 -14.93 21.86 -21.92
C ASP A 388 -15.17 22.44 -20.53
N LEU A 389 -14.28 23.30 -20.08
CA LEU A 389 -14.51 24.14 -18.91
C LEU A 389 -15.53 25.22 -19.29
N ILE A 390 -16.74 25.10 -18.77
CA ILE A 390 -17.87 26.01 -19.15
C ILE A 390 -18.14 27.10 -18.11
N GLY A 391 -17.51 27.00 -16.93
CA GLY A 391 -17.65 28.00 -15.86
C GLY A 391 -16.82 27.67 -14.64
N ALA A 392 -16.60 28.70 -13.82
CA ALA A 392 -15.97 28.58 -12.51
C ALA A 392 -16.64 29.54 -11.52
N ASP A 393 -16.78 29.08 -10.27
CA ASP A 393 -17.27 29.91 -9.16
C ASP A 393 -16.18 29.94 -8.08
N PHE A 394 -15.50 31.09 -8.00
CA PHE A 394 -14.39 31.31 -7.07
C PHE A 394 -14.88 32.12 -5.85
N ASN A 395 -14.81 31.50 -4.68
CA ASN A 395 -15.16 32.14 -3.42
C ASN A 395 -13.89 32.41 -2.59
N LYS A 396 -13.43 33.66 -2.64
CA LYS A 396 -12.20 34.09 -1.95
C LYS A 396 -12.34 34.03 -0.43
N ASP A 397 -13.51 34.25 0.12
CA ASP A 397 -13.73 34.27 1.57
C ASP A 397 -13.75 32.87 2.18
N LYS A 398 -14.18 31.88 1.39
CA LYS A 398 -14.22 30.47 1.78
C LYS A 398 -13.01 29.67 1.32
N ASN A 399 -12.08 30.29 0.58
CA ASN A 399 -10.96 29.59 -0.05
C ASN A 399 -11.40 28.38 -0.88
N THR A 400 -12.47 28.51 -1.69
CA THR A 400 -12.99 27.44 -2.53
C THR A 400 -13.17 27.87 -3.98
N CYS A 401 -13.05 26.92 -4.89
CA CYS A 401 -13.34 27.09 -6.30
C CYS A 401 -14.13 25.90 -6.83
N SER A 402 -15.32 26.14 -7.40
CA SER A 402 -16.11 25.11 -8.10
C SER A 402 -15.92 25.27 -9.60
N LEU A 403 -15.47 24.23 -10.29
CA LEU A 403 -15.34 24.18 -11.73
C LEU A 403 -16.52 23.41 -12.33
N TYR A 404 -17.10 23.92 -13.41
CA TYR A 404 -18.18 23.29 -14.17
C TYR A 404 -17.61 22.79 -15.49
N ILE A 405 -17.59 21.49 -15.67
CA ILE A 405 -16.97 20.84 -16.83
C ILE A 405 -18.05 20.09 -17.61
N LYS A 406 -18.25 20.46 -18.86
CA LYS A 406 -19.09 19.70 -19.78
C LYS A 406 -18.26 18.59 -20.41
N VAL A 407 -18.65 17.33 -20.18
CA VAL A 407 -18.05 16.17 -20.84
C VAL A 407 -19.04 15.64 -21.86
N LYS A 408 -18.67 15.58 -23.13
CA LYS A 408 -19.49 15.02 -24.22
C LYS A 408 -18.82 13.79 -24.81
N ASN A 409 -19.57 12.70 -24.95
CA ASN A 409 -19.15 11.54 -25.74
C ASN A 409 -19.38 11.87 -27.23
N VAL A 410 -18.30 11.98 -28.00
CA VAL A 410 -18.35 12.31 -29.43
C VAL A 410 -18.00 11.12 -30.34
N GLY A 411 -17.78 9.95 -29.75
CA GLY A 411 -17.50 8.73 -30.50
C GLY A 411 -18.72 7.80 -30.59
N ASN A 412 -18.46 6.55 -30.98
CA ASN A 412 -19.51 5.60 -31.39
C ASN A 412 -19.89 4.57 -30.30
N TYR A 413 -19.19 4.54 -29.16
CA TYR A 413 -19.43 3.59 -28.08
C TYR A 413 -19.88 4.35 -26.83
N GLU A 414 -20.77 3.74 -26.04
CA GLU A 414 -21.05 4.25 -24.70
C GLU A 414 -19.83 4.04 -23.79
N GLY A 415 -19.60 4.96 -22.88
CA GLY A 415 -18.45 4.87 -21.98
C GLY A 415 -18.48 5.90 -20.85
N LYS A 416 -17.59 5.69 -19.89
CA LYS A 416 -17.27 6.65 -18.82
C LYS A 416 -15.93 7.31 -19.13
N ASP A 417 -15.74 8.54 -18.67
CA ASP A 417 -14.46 9.21 -18.68
C ASP A 417 -14.12 9.78 -17.30
N VAL A 418 -12.87 10.20 -17.12
CA VAL A 418 -12.37 10.82 -15.90
C VAL A 418 -11.99 12.26 -16.19
N VAL A 419 -12.60 13.18 -15.46
CA VAL A 419 -12.15 14.58 -15.37
C VAL A 419 -11.04 14.62 -14.33
N GLN A 420 -9.87 15.13 -14.68
CA GLN A 420 -8.74 15.32 -13.77
C GLN A 420 -8.42 16.82 -13.70
N ILE A 421 -8.24 17.34 -12.49
CA ILE A 421 -7.92 18.75 -12.26
C ILE A 421 -6.53 18.84 -11.67
N TYR A 422 -5.70 19.60 -12.36
CA TYR A 422 -4.32 19.87 -11.96
C TYR A 422 -4.15 21.34 -11.65
N ASN A 423 -3.44 21.65 -10.56
CA ASN A 423 -3.07 23.03 -10.24
C ASN A 423 -1.62 23.31 -10.58
N GLN A 424 -1.37 24.58 -10.89
CA GLN A 424 -0.05 25.18 -10.87
C GLN A 424 -0.06 26.42 -9.99
N ASN A 425 0.90 26.51 -9.07
CA ASN A 425 1.23 27.72 -8.33
C ASN A 425 2.43 28.38 -8.98
N GLU A 426 2.39 29.69 -9.16
CA GLU A 426 3.51 30.42 -9.73
C GLU A 426 4.80 30.23 -8.91
N TYR A 427 5.92 29.95 -9.61
CA TYR A 427 7.26 29.82 -9.00
C TYR A 427 7.95 31.19 -9.03
N THR A 428 7.96 31.89 -7.91
CA THR A 428 8.33 33.28 -7.79
C THR A 428 9.79 33.48 -7.33
N SER A 429 10.30 34.72 -7.30
CA SER A 429 11.61 35.04 -6.71
C SER A 429 11.65 34.71 -5.23
N PHE A 430 10.55 34.91 -4.49
CA PHE A 430 10.46 34.49 -3.10
C PHE A 430 10.74 32.99 -2.92
N ASP A 431 10.15 32.16 -3.78
CA ASP A 431 10.32 30.70 -3.71
C ASP A 431 11.78 30.31 -3.96
N LYS A 432 12.43 30.94 -4.96
CA LYS A 432 13.85 30.72 -5.29
C LYS A 432 14.79 31.12 -4.14
N GLU A 433 14.54 32.28 -3.53
CA GLU A 433 15.35 32.81 -2.42
C GLU A 433 15.20 31.96 -1.15
N ASN A 434 14.01 31.38 -0.92
CA ASN A 434 13.71 30.58 0.26
C ASN A 434 13.73 29.07 0.01
N LEU A 435 14.21 28.62 -1.15
CA LEU A 435 14.35 27.21 -1.52
C LEU A 435 13.03 26.44 -1.41
N VAL A 436 11.90 27.10 -1.73
CA VAL A 436 10.58 26.45 -1.81
C VAL A 436 10.40 25.90 -3.21
N GLU A 437 10.37 24.59 -3.36
CA GLU A 437 10.15 23.94 -4.65
C GLU A 437 8.66 23.84 -4.98
N LYS A 438 8.30 24.01 -6.25
CA LYS A 438 6.93 23.91 -6.75
C LYS A 438 6.93 23.14 -8.08
N ALA A 439 6.27 22.00 -8.12
CA ALA A 439 6.07 21.29 -9.37
C ALA A 439 5.15 22.08 -10.31
N SER A 440 5.33 21.91 -11.62
CA SER A 440 4.56 22.61 -12.63
C SER A 440 3.09 22.21 -12.64
N VAL A 441 2.79 20.98 -12.27
CA VAL A 441 1.42 20.50 -12.08
C VAL A 441 1.33 19.53 -10.91
N ASN A 442 0.22 19.62 -10.15
CA ASN A 442 -0.13 18.68 -9.11
C ASN A 442 -1.60 18.28 -9.28
N LEU A 443 -1.93 17.01 -9.20
CA LEU A 443 -3.32 16.54 -9.15
C LEU A 443 -3.95 17.01 -7.84
N ILE A 444 -5.09 17.72 -7.94
CA ILE A 444 -5.82 18.21 -6.76
C ILE A 444 -7.28 17.78 -6.72
N SER A 445 -7.80 17.23 -7.81
CA SER A 445 -9.13 16.64 -7.84
C SER A 445 -9.32 15.75 -9.06
N PHE A 446 -10.25 14.82 -8.96
CA PHE A 446 -10.69 13.99 -10.07
C PHE A 446 -12.14 13.58 -9.86
N LYS A 447 -12.86 13.34 -10.96
CA LYS A 447 -14.22 12.82 -10.91
C LYS A 447 -14.56 12.00 -12.13
N LYS A 448 -15.16 10.85 -11.94
CA LYS A 448 -15.62 9.97 -13.02
C LYS A 448 -17.03 10.34 -13.45
N THR A 449 -17.30 10.36 -14.77
CA THR A 449 -18.64 10.62 -15.31
C THR A 449 -19.58 9.44 -15.04
N LYS A 450 -20.86 9.66 -15.13
CA LYS A 450 -21.82 8.57 -15.43
C LYS A 450 -21.52 7.93 -16.78
N LEU A 451 -22.15 6.79 -17.08
CA LEU A 451 -22.08 6.20 -18.42
C LEU A 451 -22.74 7.12 -19.43
N LEU A 452 -22.01 7.55 -20.46
CA LEU A 452 -22.47 8.43 -21.52
C LEU A 452 -22.64 7.67 -22.83
N LYS A 453 -23.84 7.72 -23.43
CA LYS A 453 -24.10 7.21 -24.77
C LYS A 453 -23.45 8.13 -25.82
N PRO A 454 -23.27 7.66 -27.09
CA PRO A 454 -22.91 8.53 -28.19
C PRO A 454 -23.76 9.81 -28.21
N ASP A 455 -23.10 10.95 -28.41
CA ASP A 455 -23.68 12.30 -28.38
C ASP A 455 -24.24 12.80 -27.02
N GLU A 456 -24.27 11.95 -25.99
CA GLU A 456 -24.70 12.37 -24.65
C GLU A 456 -23.63 13.24 -23.97
N SER A 457 -24.08 14.18 -23.16
CA SER A 457 -23.23 15.04 -22.33
C SER A 457 -23.59 14.95 -20.86
N ASP A 458 -22.62 15.21 -20.00
CA ASP A 458 -22.77 15.39 -18.57
C ASP A 458 -22.09 16.68 -18.12
N ILE A 459 -22.58 17.29 -17.05
CA ILE A 459 -21.90 18.41 -16.40
C ILE A 459 -21.32 17.89 -15.07
N VAL A 460 -20.02 17.79 -15.05
CA VAL A 460 -19.27 17.38 -13.88
C VAL A 460 -18.89 18.62 -13.09
N VAL A 461 -19.35 18.72 -11.84
CA VAL A 461 -18.96 19.79 -10.92
C VAL A 461 -17.85 19.26 -10.02
N VAL A 462 -16.76 20.02 -9.95
CA VAL A 462 -15.59 19.69 -9.12
C VAL A 462 -15.35 20.84 -8.15
N ASP A 463 -15.48 20.52 -6.87
CA ASP A 463 -15.21 21.46 -5.78
C ASP A 463 -13.77 21.29 -5.31
N ILE A 464 -13.06 22.40 -5.22
CA ILE A 464 -11.64 22.50 -4.86
C ILE A 464 -11.51 23.36 -3.62
N ASN A 465 -10.86 22.86 -2.59
CA ASN A 465 -10.38 23.68 -1.48
C ASN A 465 -8.98 24.20 -1.82
N LEU A 466 -8.78 25.52 -1.77
CA LEU A 466 -7.48 26.12 -2.07
C LEU A 466 -6.40 25.67 -1.10
N GLU A 467 -6.75 25.26 0.13
CA GLU A 467 -5.79 24.66 1.06
C GLU A 467 -5.12 23.38 0.53
N ASP A 468 -5.78 22.66 -0.39
CA ASP A 468 -5.16 21.48 -1.03
C ASP A 468 -4.00 21.86 -1.98
N MET A 469 -3.90 23.18 -2.34
CA MET A 469 -2.87 23.75 -3.21
C MET A 469 -1.69 24.38 -2.45
N LYS A 470 -1.71 24.43 -1.10
CA LYS A 470 -0.67 25.05 -0.29
C LYS A 470 0.68 24.36 -0.43
N ASN A 471 1.76 25.16 -0.39
CA ASN A 471 3.13 24.67 -0.33
C ASN A 471 3.70 24.84 1.08
N TYR A 472 4.72 24.07 1.42
CA TYR A 472 5.43 24.19 2.70
C TYR A 472 6.73 24.97 2.52
N ASP A 473 6.93 26.01 3.33
CA ASP A 473 8.17 26.76 3.40
C ASP A 473 8.92 26.44 4.70
N ALA A 474 10.05 25.77 4.58
CA ALA A 474 10.87 25.37 5.72
C ALA A 474 11.83 26.47 6.21
N ASN A 475 12.05 27.53 5.42
CA ASN A 475 13.11 28.48 5.70
C ASN A 475 12.62 29.82 6.28
N TYR A 476 11.56 30.42 5.71
CA TYR A 476 11.07 31.73 6.08
C TYR A 476 9.82 31.66 6.97
N PHE A 477 8.69 31.10 6.46
CA PHE A 477 7.44 30.98 7.23
C PHE A 477 7.45 29.81 8.21
N LYS A 478 8.20 28.78 7.92
CA LYS A 478 8.27 27.52 8.64
C LYS A 478 6.90 26.86 8.82
N THR A 479 6.07 26.95 7.80
CA THR A 479 4.69 26.42 7.77
C THR A 479 4.16 26.40 6.34
N TYR A 480 2.90 25.96 6.18
CA TYR A 480 2.22 26.01 4.90
C TYR A 480 1.77 27.42 4.52
N PHE A 481 1.80 27.70 3.21
CA PHE A 481 1.36 28.99 2.68
C PHE A 481 0.80 28.87 1.26
N LEU A 482 -0.06 29.83 0.90
CA LEU A 482 -0.38 30.15 -0.49
C LEU A 482 0.23 31.50 -0.79
N GLY A 483 1.27 31.56 -1.64
CA GLY A 483 1.99 32.78 -1.98
C GLY A 483 1.13 33.78 -2.75
N LYS A 484 1.42 35.07 -2.63
CA LYS A 484 0.90 36.06 -3.56
C LYS A 484 1.35 35.69 -4.98
N GLY A 485 0.47 35.73 -5.97
CA GLY A 485 0.77 35.43 -7.37
C GLY A 485 -0.36 34.76 -8.11
N ASN A 486 -0.06 34.24 -9.28
CA ASN A 486 -1.03 33.61 -10.17
C ASN A 486 -1.17 32.10 -9.89
N TYR A 487 -2.40 31.62 -10.02
CA TYR A 487 -2.79 30.25 -9.84
C TYR A 487 -3.57 29.77 -11.05
N TYR A 488 -3.31 28.55 -11.46
CA TYR A 488 -3.93 27.95 -12.64
C TYR A 488 -4.56 26.61 -12.25
N LEU A 489 -5.79 26.38 -12.69
CA LEU A 489 -6.53 25.13 -12.55
C LEU A 489 -6.82 24.60 -13.95
N SER A 490 -6.15 23.52 -14.35
CA SER A 490 -6.29 22.92 -15.67
C SER A 490 -7.19 21.69 -15.62
N VAL A 491 -8.22 21.67 -16.47
CA VAL A 491 -9.06 20.51 -16.77
C VAL A 491 -8.38 19.71 -17.86
N ALA A 492 -8.03 18.45 -17.56
CA ALA A 492 -7.24 17.64 -18.49
C ALA A 492 -7.57 16.13 -18.40
N SER A 493 -7.10 15.38 -19.38
CA SER A 493 -7.18 13.91 -19.41
C SER A 493 -6.00 13.23 -18.72
N ASN A 494 -4.86 13.94 -18.58
CA ASN A 494 -3.62 13.49 -17.96
C ASN A 494 -2.74 14.69 -17.57
N ALA A 495 -1.63 14.44 -16.88
CA ALA A 495 -0.73 15.50 -16.39
C ALA A 495 -0.06 16.29 -17.52
N HIS A 496 0.29 15.64 -18.62
CA HIS A 496 0.94 16.30 -19.75
C HIS A 496 0.00 17.27 -20.48
N GLU A 497 -1.24 16.85 -20.75
CA GLU A 497 -2.26 17.75 -21.28
C GLU A 497 -2.48 18.94 -20.35
N ALA A 498 -2.44 18.72 -19.04
CA ALA A 498 -2.64 19.78 -18.07
C ALA A 498 -1.58 20.88 -18.17
N ILE A 499 -0.30 20.52 -18.26
CA ILE A 499 0.78 21.51 -18.40
C ILE A 499 0.76 22.16 -19.78
N GLN A 500 0.44 21.43 -20.86
CA GLN A 500 0.27 21.99 -22.20
C GLN A 500 -0.82 23.06 -22.23
N ASN A 501 -1.97 22.82 -21.59
CA ASN A 501 -3.05 23.79 -21.46
C ASN A 501 -2.57 25.06 -20.74
N ILE A 502 -1.82 24.93 -19.65
CA ILE A 502 -1.29 26.06 -18.87
C ILE A 502 -0.25 26.85 -19.68
N ILE A 503 0.68 26.19 -20.35
CA ILE A 503 1.67 26.84 -21.22
C ILE A 503 0.96 27.62 -22.34
N SER A 504 -0.06 27.02 -22.98
CA SER A 504 -0.87 27.66 -24.01
C SER A 504 -1.56 28.94 -23.50
N LEU A 505 -2.06 28.94 -22.23
CA LEU A 505 -2.60 30.15 -21.62
C LEU A 505 -1.52 31.22 -21.37
N LYS A 506 -0.36 30.83 -20.86
CA LYS A 506 0.75 31.75 -20.53
C LYS A 506 1.35 32.41 -21.79
N THR A 507 1.30 31.73 -22.91
CA THR A 507 1.96 32.18 -24.18
C THR A 507 1.00 32.73 -25.22
N LYS A 508 -0.32 32.71 -25.03
CA LYS A 508 -1.34 33.05 -26.03
C LYS A 508 -1.20 34.47 -26.63
N ASP A 509 -0.70 35.43 -25.86
CA ASP A 509 -0.59 36.84 -26.25
C ASP A 509 0.83 37.23 -26.64
N THR A 510 1.79 36.29 -26.71
CA THR A 510 3.18 36.55 -27.09
C THR A 510 3.35 36.32 -28.59
N SER A 511 3.63 37.36 -29.35
CA SER A 511 3.67 37.35 -30.82
C SER A 511 4.79 36.50 -31.43
N SER A 512 5.72 35.98 -30.69
CA SER A 512 6.90 35.26 -31.16
C SER A 512 6.93 33.75 -30.83
N THR A 513 6.08 33.25 -29.95
CA THR A 513 6.15 31.85 -29.48
C THR A 513 4.79 31.36 -28.98
N SER A 514 3.71 31.47 -29.81
CA SER A 514 2.43 30.86 -29.42
C SER A 514 2.57 29.34 -29.39
N PHE A 515 2.49 28.74 -28.19
CA PHE A 515 2.43 27.30 -28.00
C PHE A 515 1.06 26.76 -28.42
N THR A 516 1.01 25.86 -29.40
CA THR A 516 -0.23 25.42 -30.06
C THR A 516 -0.77 24.06 -29.61
N GLU A 517 -0.05 23.33 -28.77
CA GLU A 517 -0.40 21.96 -28.40
C GLU A 517 -1.44 21.86 -27.28
N GLY A 518 -1.71 22.92 -26.52
CA GLY A 518 -2.66 22.93 -25.43
C GLY A 518 -3.95 23.69 -25.71
N ASN A 519 -4.97 23.46 -24.90
CA ASN A 519 -6.23 24.20 -24.93
C ASN A 519 -6.32 25.18 -23.74
N TYR A 520 -5.94 26.44 -23.95
CA TYR A 520 -5.99 27.48 -22.92
C TYR A 520 -7.39 27.70 -22.33
N LYS A 521 -8.49 27.35 -23.04
CA LYS A 521 -9.87 27.48 -22.58
C LYS A 521 -10.22 26.50 -21.45
N ASN A 522 -9.44 25.43 -21.32
CA ASN A 522 -9.57 24.44 -20.25
C ASN A 522 -8.76 24.80 -18.99
N VAL A 523 -8.34 26.07 -18.87
CA VAL A 523 -7.64 26.59 -17.70
C VAL A 523 -8.44 27.73 -17.09
N TYR A 524 -8.79 27.60 -15.82
CA TYR A 524 -9.23 28.70 -14.98
C TYR A 524 -8.03 29.30 -14.26
N SER A 525 -7.85 30.62 -14.34
CA SER A 525 -6.77 31.32 -13.62
C SER A 525 -7.31 32.37 -12.68
N PHE A 526 -6.67 32.52 -11.54
CA PHE A 526 -6.97 33.55 -10.56
C PHE A 526 -5.68 34.07 -9.93
N ASN A 527 -5.78 35.22 -9.28
CA ASN A 527 -4.64 35.85 -8.60
C ASN A 527 -4.95 36.02 -7.10
N LEU A 528 -3.97 35.72 -6.27
CA LEU A 528 -3.97 36.07 -4.85
C LEU A 528 -3.10 37.30 -4.62
N ASP A 529 -3.73 38.38 -4.15
CA ASP A 529 -3.09 39.68 -3.89
C ASP A 529 -2.16 39.65 -2.66
N LYS A 530 -2.39 38.70 -1.77
CA LYS A 530 -1.66 38.55 -0.49
C LYS A 530 -1.31 37.10 -0.23
N THR A 531 -0.16 36.85 0.37
CA THR A 531 0.20 35.55 0.91
C THR A 531 -0.72 35.19 2.07
N GLN A 532 -1.26 33.97 2.03
CA GLN A 532 -2.01 33.37 3.12
C GLN A 532 -1.11 32.36 3.83
N ILE A 533 -1.09 32.36 5.15
CA ILE A 533 -0.25 31.51 5.98
C ILE A 533 -1.14 30.59 6.80
N PHE A 534 -0.82 29.31 6.85
CA PHE A 534 -1.59 28.26 7.53
C PHE A 534 -0.78 27.64 8.67
N LYS A 535 -0.80 28.31 9.83
CA LYS A 535 -0.10 27.88 11.06
C LYS A 535 -0.98 27.08 12.00
N GLU A 536 -2.31 27.13 11.85
CA GLU A 536 -3.22 26.49 12.78
C GLU A 536 -3.19 24.96 12.60
N GLY A 537 -2.75 24.26 13.64
CA GLY A 537 -2.95 22.84 13.83
C GLY A 537 -4.02 22.57 14.89
N ASN A 538 -4.25 21.31 15.25
CA ASN A 538 -5.31 20.94 16.19
C ASN A 538 -5.03 21.41 17.62
N LYS A 539 -3.84 21.10 18.16
CA LYS A 539 -3.42 21.47 19.54
C LYS A 539 -2.08 22.24 19.56
N ARG A 540 -1.46 22.40 18.42
CA ARG A 540 -0.14 23.01 18.25
C ARG A 540 -0.08 23.72 16.90
N GLU A 541 0.68 24.81 16.83
CA GLU A 541 0.97 25.48 15.56
C GLU A 541 1.84 24.57 14.68
N ILE A 542 1.54 24.59 13.36
CA ILE A 542 2.33 23.89 12.36
C ILE A 542 3.67 24.61 12.15
N THR A 543 4.76 23.91 12.38
CA THR A 543 6.12 24.43 12.19
C THR A 543 7.08 23.31 11.77
N ASN A 544 8.37 23.61 11.57
CA ASN A 544 9.37 22.59 11.27
C ASN A 544 9.49 21.57 12.42
N GLU A 545 9.38 20.30 12.09
CA GLU A 545 9.51 19.19 13.01
C GLU A 545 10.55 18.16 12.53
N PHE A 546 11.04 18.30 11.29
CA PHE A 546 11.92 17.33 10.63
C PHE A 546 13.31 17.89 10.28
N ASP A 547 13.80 18.91 10.98
CA ASP A 547 15.15 19.45 10.75
C ASP A 547 16.25 18.38 10.90
N GLU A 548 16.11 17.46 11.88
CA GLU A 548 17.02 16.34 12.11
C GLU A 548 16.85 15.20 11.05
N VAL A 549 15.80 15.25 10.25
CA VAL A 549 15.59 14.31 9.14
C VAL A 549 16.28 14.80 7.86
N ASN A 550 16.66 16.07 7.80
CA ASN A 550 17.47 16.59 6.71
C ASN A 550 18.94 16.27 6.99
N ILE A 551 19.59 15.48 6.14
CA ILE A 551 21.00 15.09 6.29
C ILE A 551 21.91 16.32 6.41
N ASN A 552 21.54 17.46 5.82
CA ASN A 552 22.27 18.72 5.91
C ASN A 552 22.35 19.30 7.34
N HIS A 553 21.53 18.78 8.27
CA HIS A 553 21.65 19.10 9.69
C HIS A 553 23.01 18.64 10.26
N TYR A 554 23.55 17.53 9.75
CA TYR A 554 24.73 16.86 10.27
C TYR A 554 26.01 17.09 9.44
N LEU A 555 25.88 17.56 8.19
CA LEU A 555 26.99 17.69 7.27
C LEU A 555 27.61 19.10 7.30
N ASN A 556 28.95 19.20 7.26
CA ASN A 556 29.67 20.45 7.02
C ASN A 556 29.55 20.88 5.55
N ASP A 557 29.86 19.95 4.63
CA ASP A 557 29.66 20.14 3.20
C ASP A 557 28.24 19.69 2.83
N LYS A 558 27.35 20.66 2.64
CA LYS A 558 25.93 20.40 2.41
C LYS A 558 25.68 19.83 1.03
N ILE A 559 24.81 18.81 0.97
CA ILE A 559 24.30 18.31 -0.30
C ILE A 559 23.26 19.28 -0.87
N THR A 560 23.12 19.26 -2.18
CA THR A 560 22.08 20.01 -2.91
C THR A 560 20.93 19.09 -3.27
N TYR A 561 19.70 19.46 -2.90
CA TYR A 561 18.48 18.81 -3.36
C TYR A 561 18.13 19.27 -4.77
N LEU A 562 17.38 18.46 -5.51
CA LEU A 562 16.91 18.78 -6.85
C LEU A 562 16.05 20.06 -6.82
N SER A 563 16.39 21.03 -7.67
CA SER A 563 15.69 22.31 -7.75
C SER A 563 15.34 22.65 -9.20
N ARG A 564 14.09 23.05 -9.44
CA ARG A 564 13.67 23.55 -10.77
C ARG A 564 14.35 24.84 -11.19
N ASN A 565 14.98 25.56 -10.27
CA ASN A 565 15.76 26.75 -10.61
C ASN A 565 16.97 26.40 -11.48
N ASP A 566 17.56 25.22 -11.28
CA ASP A 566 18.60 24.65 -12.16
C ASP A 566 18.63 23.12 -12.05
N PHE A 567 17.79 22.44 -12.79
CA PHE A 567 17.77 20.97 -12.80
C PHE A 567 19.09 20.35 -13.26
N SER A 568 19.83 21.02 -14.15
CA SER A 568 21.06 20.47 -14.71
C SER A 568 22.17 20.38 -13.65
N LEU A 569 22.34 21.41 -12.82
CA LEU A 569 23.35 21.44 -11.76
C LEU A 569 22.94 20.66 -10.51
N THR A 570 21.63 20.61 -10.24
CA THR A 570 21.09 20.00 -8.99
C THR A 570 20.60 18.57 -9.19
N PHE A 571 20.75 18.00 -10.39
CA PHE A 571 20.30 16.63 -10.64
C PHE A 571 20.95 15.65 -9.67
N PRO A 572 20.17 14.74 -9.02
CA PRO A 572 20.66 13.79 -8.04
C PRO A 572 21.83 12.95 -8.53
N LYS A 573 22.76 12.67 -7.62
CA LYS A 573 23.91 11.78 -7.86
C LYS A 573 23.98 10.75 -6.75
N PRO A 574 24.52 9.54 -6.99
CA PRO A 574 24.74 8.56 -5.95
C PRO A 574 25.59 9.12 -4.78
N LEU A 575 24.98 9.25 -3.61
CA LEU A 575 25.60 9.85 -2.42
C LEU A 575 26.20 8.76 -1.51
N LYS A 576 27.21 8.05 -1.98
CA LYS A 576 27.82 6.85 -1.34
C LYS A 576 28.93 7.12 -0.32
N ASP A 577 29.41 8.37 -0.20
CA ASP A 577 30.60 8.72 0.58
C ASP A 577 30.27 9.43 1.91
N ILE A 578 29.05 9.32 2.41
CA ILE A 578 28.66 9.92 3.70
C ILE A 578 29.27 9.14 4.86
N GLU A 579 29.89 9.84 5.80
CA GLU A 579 30.42 9.26 7.04
C GLU A 579 29.45 9.43 8.21
N LEU A 580 29.29 8.37 9.01
CA LEU A 580 28.52 8.44 10.25
C LEU A 580 29.37 9.15 11.31
N THR A 581 29.01 10.41 11.64
CA THR A 581 29.70 11.17 12.68
C THR A 581 29.38 10.63 14.08
N SER A 582 30.17 10.99 15.10
CA SER A 582 29.88 10.56 16.47
C SER A 582 28.55 11.13 17.01
N VAL A 583 28.11 12.29 16.54
CA VAL A 583 26.81 12.88 16.87
C VAL A 583 25.69 12.02 16.28
N MET A 584 25.78 11.73 15.00
CA MET A 584 24.83 10.86 14.31
C MET A 584 24.78 9.46 14.94
N GLU A 585 25.93 8.88 15.30
CA GLU A 585 25.98 7.53 15.90
C GLU A 585 25.34 7.48 17.29
N ASN A 586 25.50 8.50 18.10
CA ASN A 586 24.84 8.59 19.41
C ASN A 586 23.33 8.67 19.29
N GLU A 587 22.83 9.42 18.33
CA GLU A 587 21.43 9.55 18.03
C GLU A 587 20.86 8.25 17.41
N LEU A 588 21.57 7.67 16.45
CA LEU A 588 21.22 6.39 15.81
C LEU A 588 21.09 5.24 16.83
N LEU A 589 21.98 5.20 17.82
CA LEU A 589 21.99 4.19 18.87
C LEU A 589 21.02 4.51 20.03
N ASP A 590 20.29 5.63 19.92
CA ASP A 590 19.26 6.05 20.86
C ASP A 590 19.76 6.05 22.33
N LYS A 591 21.01 6.56 22.52
CA LYS A 591 21.69 6.56 23.83
C LYS A 591 21.17 7.65 24.78
N SER A 592 20.44 8.64 24.28
CA SER A 592 19.78 9.66 25.09
C SER A 592 18.38 9.20 25.46
N GLU A 593 18.13 8.87 26.72
CA GLU A 593 16.78 8.70 27.21
C GLU A 593 16.08 10.07 27.23
N ASP A 594 15.13 10.31 26.32
CA ASP A 594 14.25 11.46 26.40
C ASP A 594 13.17 11.20 27.45
N ASN A 595 13.41 11.69 28.66
CA ASN A 595 12.48 11.61 29.79
C ASN A 595 11.46 12.78 29.83
N SER A 596 11.45 13.63 28.80
CA SER A 596 10.52 14.76 28.72
C SER A 596 9.17 14.30 28.14
N SER A 597 8.22 13.86 28.96
CA SER A 597 6.85 13.65 28.50
C SER A 597 6.11 14.99 28.39
N SER A 598 5.57 15.32 27.24
CA SER A 598 4.65 16.44 27.03
C SER A 598 3.22 16.10 27.41
N PHE A 599 2.92 14.86 27.76
CA PHE A 599 1.56 14.41 28.11
C PHE A 599 1.28 14.67 29.59
N VAL A 600 0.29 15.51 29.87
CA VAL A 600 -0.23 15.74 31.22
C VAL A 600 -1.38 14.76 31.46
N VAL A 601 -1.12 13.68 32.20
CA VAL A 601 -2.17 12.80 32.73
C VAL A 601 -2.54 13.27 34.12
N ASP A 602 -3.81 13.62 34.34
CA ASP A 602 -4.33 14.06 35.63
C ASP A 602 -4.35 12.91 36.66
N ASN A 603 -3.75 13.14 37.83
CA ASN A 603 -3.70 12.16 38.91
C ASN A 603 -5.04 12.08 39.65
N GLN A 604 -5.83 11.04 39.36
CA GLN A 604 -7.07 10.80 40.12
C GLN A 604 -7.04 9.55 41.02
N VAL A 605 -7.78 9.67 42.08
CA VAL A 605 -7.88 8.75 43.22
C VAL A 605 -8.40 7.37 42.83
N LYS A 606 -7.81 6.31 43.40
CA LYS A 606 -8.32 4.94 43.31
C LYS A 606 -9.74 4.88 43.88
N THR A 607 -10.71 4.65 43.01
CA THR A 607 -12.08 4.27 43.39
C THR A 607 -12.29 2.81 43.02
N ASN A 608 -12.70 2.01 44.00
CA ASN A 608 -13.13 0.63 43.76
C ASN A 608 -14.49 0.63 43.06
N SER A 609 -14.45 0.82 41.72
CA SER A 609 -15.65 0.79 40.89
C SER A 609 -15.69 -0.54 40.12
N ASN A 610 -16.85 -1.19 40.03
CA ASN A 610 -17.05 -2.42 39.26
C ASN A 610 -17.42 -2.13 37.82
N ILE A 611 -16.85 -1.05 37.25
CA ILE A 611 -17.08 -0.61 35.88
C ILE A 611 -16.50 -1.61 34.87
N LYS A 612 -17.27 -1.96 33.83
CA LYS A 612 -16.87 -2.78 32.71
C LYS A 612 -16.76 -1.92 31.46
N LEU A 613 -15.99 -2.38 30.48
CA LEU A 613 -15.70 -1.59 29.29
C LEU A 613 -16.99 -1.17 28.52
N PHE A 614 -17.96 -2.08 28.41
CA PHE A 614 -19.21 -1.81 27.71
C PHE A 614 -20.10 -0.74 28.40
N ASP A 615 -19.89 -0.46 29.66
CA ASP A 615 -20.59 0.61 30.40
C ASP A 615 -20.24 2.00 29.86
N LEU A 616 -19.11 2.11 29.16
CA LEU A 616 -18.58 3.35 28.59
C LEU A 616 -18.91 3.57 27.12
N LEU A 617 -19.66 2.68 26.47
CA LEU A 617 -19.95 2.74 25.01
C LEU A 617 -20.55 4.10 24.57
N ASN A 618 -21.36 4.73 25.40
CA ASN A 618 -21.97 6.04 25.08
C ASN A 618 -21.33 7.18 25.90
N LYS A 619 -20.06 7.06 26.23
CA LYS A 619 -19.30 8.07 26.96
C LYS A 619 -18.22 8.67 26.08
N ASP A 620 -18.08 10.00 26.16
CA ASP A 620 -17.03 10.71 25.45
C ASP A 620 -15.65 10.26 25.93
N TYR A 621 -14.63 10.44 25.09
CA TYR A 621 -13.25 10.09 25.40
C TYR A 621 -12.79 10.68 26.73
N ASN A 622 -13.18 11.93 27.07
CA ASN A 622 -12.80 12.64 28.30
C ASN A 622 -13.73 12.40 29.51
N ASP A 623 -14.69 11.43 29.45
CA ASP A 623 -15.55 11.14 30.59
C ASP A 623 -14.70 10.61 31.78
N PRO A 624 -14.80 11.19 33.00
CA PRO A 624 -13.98 10.78 34.15
C PRO A 624 -14.10 9.30 34.54
N LYS A 625 -15.13 8.60 34.09
CA LYS A 625 -15.31 7.16 34.32
C LYS A 625 -14.24 6.31 33.69
N TRP A 626 -13.57 6.83 32.62
CA TRP A 626 -12.42 6.16 32.02
C TRP A 626 -11.28 5.97 33.02
N ASN A 627 -10.99 6.97 33.85
CA ASN A 627 -9.97 6.85 34.89
C ASN A 627 -10.31 5.74 35.87
N ASN A 628 -11.60 5.57 36.22
CA ASN A 628 -12.05 4.50 37.10
C ASN A 628 -11.88 3.12 36.45
N LEU A 629 -12.15 2.98 35.18
CA LEU A 629 -11.92 1.74 34.42
C LEU A 629 -10.43 1.39 34.39
N LEU A 630 -9.58 2.34 33.96
CA LEU A 630 -8.15 2.15 33.80
C LEU A 630 -7.44 1.77 35.09
N ASN A 631 -7.86 2.34 36.22
CA ASN A 631 -7.34 2.01 37.55
C ASN A 631 -7.70 0.59 38.02
N ASN A 632 -8.65 -0.09 37.39
CA ASN A 632 -9.01 -1.48 37.66
C ASN A 632 -8.22 -2.50 36.87
N ILE A 633 -7.32 -2.05 35.96
CA ILE A 633 -6.48 -2.92 35.13
C ILE A 633 -5.17 -3.19 35.88
N SER A 634 -4.75 -4.45 35.96
CA SER A 634 -3.47 -4.82 36.55
C SER A 634 -2.28 -4.34 35.72
N ASN A 635 -1.13 -4.12 36.35
CA ASN A 635 0.11 -3.77 35.62
C ASN A 635 0.49 -4.87 34.63
N GLU A 636 0.23 -6.11 34.92
CA GLU A 636 0.44 -7.27 34.05
C GLU A 636 -0.47 -7.18 32.81
N ASP A 637 -1.77 -6.91 32.97
CA ASP A 637 -2.72 -6.75 31.87
C ASP A 637 -2.38 -5.52 31.00
N LEU A 638 -1.94 -4.40 31.59
CA LEU A 638 -1.48 -3.23 30.86
C LEU A 638 -0.24 -3.56 30.01
N ALA A 639 0.72 -4.27 30.59
CA ALA A 639 1.94 -4.66 29.88
C ALA A 639 1.66 -5.68 28.76
N ASP A 640 0.72 -6.62 28.98
CA ASP A 640 0.25 -7.55 27.95
C ASP A 640 -0.49 -6.83 26.82
N LEU A 641 -1.38 -5.89 27.17
CA LEU A 641 -2.15 -5.12 26.19
C LEU A 641 -1.25 -4.38 25.20
N ILE A 642 -0.20 -3.72 25.71
CA ILE A 642 0.68 -2.87 24.91
C ILE A 642 1.82 -3.65 24.26
N GLY A 643 2.42 -4.60 25.00
CA GLY A 643 3.64 -5.30 24.56
C GLY A 643 3.40 -6.52 23.69
N LYS A 644 2.15 -6.96 23.52
CA LYS A 644 1.78 -8.17 22.75
C LYS A 644 0.66 -7.91 21.74
N GLY A 645 0.84 -6.94 20.88
CA GLY A 645 -0.15 -6.53 19.88
C GLY A 645 -0.14 -7.32 18.57
N GLY A 646 0.67 -8.39 18.44
CA GLY A 646 0.79 -9.12 17.18
C GLY A 646 -0.51 -9.80 16.75
N PHE A 647 -1.07 -9.38 15.60
CA PHE A 647 -2.35 -9.84 15.03
C PHE A 647 -3.55 -9.72 15.98
N GLY A 648 -3.57 -8.64 16.78
CA GLY A 648 -4.65 -8.31 17.69
C GLY A 648 -4.15 -7.87 19.06
N SER A 649 -5.06 -7.52 19.95
CA SER A 649 -4.77 -7.10 21.32
C SER A 649 -5.15 -8.17 22.37
N SER A 650 -4.50 -8.14 23.52
CA SER A 650 -4.75 -9.11 24.60
C SER A 650 -6.10 -8.83 25.30
N LYS A 651 -6.80 -9.91 25.70
CA LYS A 651 -8.03 -9.82 26.50
C LYS A 651 -7.74 -9.33 27.93
N ILE A 652 -8.69 -8.61 28.52
CA ILE A 652 -8.61 -8.16 29.93
C ILE A 652 -9.87 -8.58 30.67
N ASN A 653 -9.76 -9.61 31.51
CA ASN A 653 -10.91 -10.20 32.20
C ASN A 653 -11.55 -9.23 33.21
N SER A 654 -10.77 -8.44 33.94
CA SER A 654 -11.24 -7.51 34.97
C SER A 654 -12.26 -6.48 34.47
N ILE A 655 -12.16 -6.07 33.22
CA ILE A 655 -13.03 -5.08 32.57
C ILE A 655 -13.93 -5.66 31.47
N VAL A 656 -13.93 -6.98 31.27
CA VAL A 656 -14.68 -7.68 30.22
C VAL A 656 -14.32 -7.16 28.82
N TYR A 657 -13.02 -6.98 28.55
CA TYR A 657 -12.50 -6.69 27.21
C TYR A 657 -12.05 -8.00 26.55
N PRO A 658 -12.66 -8.40 25.42
CA PRO A 658 -12.38 -9.70 24.77
C PRO A 658 -11.04 -9.76 24.04
N GLY A 659 -10.36 -8.65 23.86
CA GLY A 659 -9.24 -8.52 22.92
C GLY A 659 -9.71 -8.28 21.50
N SER A 660 -8.77 -8.25 20.56
CA SER A 660 -9.05 -8.10 19.15
C SER A 660 -8.37 -9.19 18.32
N LYS A 661 -8.84 -9.37 17.08
CA LYS A 661 -8.24 -10.26 16.09
C LYS A 661 -8.02 -9.44 14.83
N ASP A 662 -6.77 -9.26 14.45
CA ASP A 662 -6.38 -8.43 13.31
C ASP A 662 -5.82 -9.30 12.17
N SER A 663 -5.86 -8.79 10.94
CA SER A 663 -5.41 -9.48 9.74
C SER A 663 -4.63 -8.57 8.82
N ASP A 664 -3.67 -9.15 8.12
CA ASP A 664 -2.99 -8.50 7.00
C ASP A 664 -3.87 -8.42 5.74
N GLY A 665 -3.35 -7.76 4.72
CA GLY A 665 -3.74 -7.87 3.34
C GLY A 665 -4.37 -6.63 2.74
N PRO A 666 -3.61 -5.75 2.08
CA PRO A 666 -4.20 -4.64 1.33
C PRO A 666 -5.18 -5.06 0.23
N SER A 667 -5.04 -6.25 -0.35
CA SER A 667 -5.98 -6.79 -1.36
C SER A 667 -7.17 -7.56 -0.78
N GLY A 668 -7.39 -7.53 0.54
CA GLY A 668 -8.48 -8.25 1.25
C GLY A 668 -7.98 -8.84 2.57
N ILE A 669 -8.77 -9.68 3.22
CA ILE A 669 -8.35 -10.37 4.45
C ILE A 669 -7.41 -11.50 4.08
N SER A 670 -6.11 -11.36 4.34
CA SER A 670 -5.10 -12.37 3.98
C SER A 670 -4.88 -13.46 5.04
N GLY A 671 -5.54 -13.34 6.20
CA GLY A 671 -5.21 -14.12 7.38
C GLY A 671 -4.07 -13.46 8.15
N ASN A 672 -3.12 -14.24 8.64
CA ASN A 672 -1.91 -13.74 9.28
C ASN A 672 -0.69 -14.54 8.77
N ALA A 673 0.52 -14.11 9.16
CA ALA A 673 1.77 -14.76 8.77
C ALA A 673 1.85 -16.25 9.15
N TYR A 674 0.97 -16.74 10.01
CA TYR A 674 0.92 -18.12 10.49
C TYR A 674 -0.19 -18.97 9.82
N GLY A 675 -0.84 -18.47 8.74
CA GLY A 675 -1.83 -19.22 7.97
C GLY A 675 -3.27 -19.11 8.47
N GLY A 676 -3.67 -17.96 8.99
CA GLY A 676 -5.07 -17.67 9.31
C GLY A 676 -5.99 -17.73 8.08
N LYS A 677 -7.29 -17.62 8.30
CA LYS A 677 -8.31 -17.71 7.24
C LYS A 677 -8.17 -16.56 6.26
N SER A 678 -8.03 -16.87 4.97
CA SER A 678 -8.00 -15.89 3.89
C SER A 678 -9.39 -15.68 3.31
N GLY A 679 -9.69 -14.43 3.01
CA GLY A 679 -10.89 -14.01 2.33
C GLY A 679 -10.74 -13.92 0.82
N THR A 680 -11.59 -13.11 0.19
CA THR A 680 -11.56 -12.82 -1.24
C THR A 680 -10.31 -12.01 -1.58
N CYS A 681 -9.58 -12.43 -2.61
CA CYS A 681 -8.49 -11.67 -3.19
C CYS A 681 -9.05 -10.65 -4.19
N PHE A 682 -9.14 -9.40 -3.79
CA PHE A 682 -9.51 -8.29 -4.67
C PHE A 682 -8.33 -7.83 -5.53
N PRO A 683 -8.58 -7.06 -6.62
CA PRO A 683 -7.51 -6.47 -7.42
C PRO A 683 -6.54 -5.64 -6.59
N SER A 684 -5.27 -5.56 -7.03
CA SER A 684 -4.22 -4.81 -6.32
C SER A 684 -4.55 -3.32 -6.18
N GLN A 685 -4.05 -2.68 -5.12
CA GLN A 685 -4.29 -1.25 -4.89
C GLN A 685 -3.78 -0.37 -6.03
N SER A 686 -2.62 -0.71 -6.63
CA SER A 686 -2.11 -0.02 -7.82
C SER A 686 -3.09 -0.08 -9.00
N LEU A 687 -3.75 -1.24 -9.22
CA LEU A 687 -4.76 -1.36 -10.27
C LEU A 687 -6.03 -0.57 -9.93
N ILE A 688 -6.55 -0.71 -8.70
CA ILE A 688 -7.76 0.00 -8.27
C ILE A 688 -7.60 1.51 -8.37
N ALA A 689 -6.41 2.04 -8.13
CA ALA A 689 -6.11 3.47 -8.24
C ALA A 689 -6.38 4.02 -9.65
N ALA A 690 -6.23 3.20 -10.67
CA ALA A 690 -6.53 3.60 -12.05
C ALA A 690 -8.03 3.83 -12.31
N SER A 691 -8.93 3.36 -11.45
CA SER A 691 -10.37 3.63 -11.59
C SER A 691 -10.74 5.09 -11.42
N ARG A 692 -9.99 5.84 -10.59
CA ARG A 692 -10.34 7.22 -10.21
C ARG A 692 -11.79 7.34 -9.71
N ASN A 693 -12.26 6.34 -8.96
CA ASN A 693 -13.66 6.23 -8.52
C ASN A 693 -13.73 6.06 -7.00
N GLU A 694 -14.03 7.13 -6.30
CA GLU A 694 -14.15 7.17 -4.84
C GLU A 694 -15.23 6.24 -4.30
N ASP A 695 -16.40 6.20 -4.96
CA ASP A 695 -17.53 5.35 -4.55
C ASP A 695 -17.14 3.86 -4.63
N LEU A 696 -16.34 3.48 -5.61
CA LEU A 696 -15.87 2.12 -5.78
C LEU A 696 -14.97 1.69 -4.62
N LEU A 697 -14.10 2.59 -4.14
CA LEU A 697 -13.25 2.34 -2.96
C LEU A 697 -14.09 2.22 -1.68
N ASN A 698 -15.14 3.03 -1.53
CA ASN A 698 -16.06 2.93 -0.39
C ASN A 698 -16.82 1.59 -0.40
N LYS A 699 -17.32 1.17 -1.56
CA LYS A 699 -17.93 -0.17 -1.75
C LYS A 699 -16.93 -1.29 -1.40
N LEU A 700 -15.67 -1.18 -1.84
CA LEU A 700 -14.64 -2.18 -1.57
C LEU A 700 -14.34 -2.28 -0.06
N GLY A 701 -14.15 -1.14 0.62
CA GLY A 701 -13.95 -1.12 2.07
C GLY A 701 -15.10 -1.77 2.84
N LEU A 702 -16.34 -1.47 2.43
CA LEU A 702 -17.55 -2.09 3.01
C LEU A 702 -17.62 -3.61 2.71
N ALA A 703 -17.25 -4.05 1.52
CA ALA A 703 -17.25 -5.47 1.13
C ALA A 703 -16.26 -6.27 1.99
N ILE A 704 -15.00 -5.79 2.11
CA ILE A 704 -13.98 -6.42 2.94
C ILE A 704 -14.40 -6.43 4.42
N ALA A 705 -15.00 -5.36 4.90
CA ALA A 705 -15.48 -5.30 6.28
C ALA A 705 -16.66 -6.24 6.57
N ASN A 706 -17.56 -6.44 5.62
CA ASN A 706 -18.60 -7.48 5.72
C ASN A 706 -17.98 -8.89 5.81
N GLU A 707 -16.91 -9.17 5.10
CA GLU A 707 -16.18 -10.44 5.18
C GLU A 707 -15.45 -10.59 6.52
N ALA A 708 -14.85 -9.50 7.03
CA ALA A 708 -14.18 -9.47 8.32
C ALA A 708 -15.12 -9.87 9.48
N ILE A 709 -16.41 -9.48 9.43
CA ILE A 709 -17.42 -9.88 10.42
C ILE A 709 -17.56 -11.41 10.45
N TYR A 710 -17.63 -12.08 9.29
CA TYR A 710 -17.71 -13.55 9.23
C TYR A 710 -16.46 -14.24 9.79
N PHE A 711 -15.29 -13.60 9.64
CA PHE A 711 -13.99 -14.14 10.10
C PHE A 711 -13.63 -13.73 11.54
N LYS A 712 -14.52 -12.99 12.23
CA LYS A 712 -14.24 -12.40 13.54
C LYS A 712 -13.01 -11.48 13.52
N THR A 713 -12.65 -10.94 12.37
CA THR A 713 -11.55 -9.99 12.21
C THR A 713 -12.03 -8.61 12.62
N THR A 714 -11.28 -7.92 13.47
CA THR A 714 -11.67 -6.64 14.09
C THR A 714 -10.73 -5.50 13.68
N GLY A 715 -9.49 -5.83 13.34
CA GLY A 715 -8.50 -4.90 12.79
C GLY A 715 -7.97 -5.39 11.45
N TRP A 716 -7.63 -4.47 10.56
CA TRP A 716 -7.13 -4.74 9.23
C TRP A 716 -5.91 -3.86 8.91
N TYR A 717 -4.74 -4.49 8.68
CA TYR A 717 -3.48 -3.80 8.42
C TYR A 717 -3.42 -3.32 6.97
N ALA A 718 -4.27 -2.34 6.66
CA ALA A 718 -4.50 -1.73 5.35
C ALA A 718 -5.20 -0.37 5.53
N PRO A 719 -5.24 0.47 4.46
CA PRO A 719 -4.58 0.36 3.17
C PRO A 719 -3.08 0.64 3.23
N GLY A 720 -2.32 0.15 2.23
CA GLY A 720 -0.97 0.64 1.93
C GLY A 720 -1.07 1.99 1.22
N ILE A 721 -0.43 3.05 1.75
CA ILE A 721 -0.54 4.41 1.22
C ILE A 721 0.80 5.12 1.02
N ASN A 722 1.91 4.38 1.10
CA ASN A 722 3.21 4.89 0.71
C ASN A 722 3.23 5.30 -0.76
N ILE A 723 4.22 6.05 -1.15
CA ILE A 723 4.37 6.58 -2.50
C ILE A 723 5.12 5.57 -3.38
N GLN A 724 4.64 5.35 -4.60
CA GLN A 724 5.39 4.61 -5.62
C GLN A 724 6.55 5.48 -6.11
N ARG A 725 7.55 5.68 -5.22
CA ARG A 725 8.70 6.55 -5.43
C ARG A 725 9.59 6.07 -6.58
N ASN A 726 9.74 4.75 -6.69
CA ASN A 726 10.56 4.12 -7.73
C ASN A 726 9.82 2.89 -8.28
N PRO A 727 9.77 2.69 -9.61
CA PRO A 727 9.16 1.51 -10.21
C PRO A 727 9.72 0.18 -9.71
N TYR A 728 11.00 0.14 -9.33
CA TYR A 728 11.67 -1.06 -8.82
C TYR A 728 11.34 -1.42 -7.37
N SER A 729 10.55 -0.60 -6.64
CA SER A 729 10.09 -0.99 -5.30
C SER A 729 9.20 -2.22 -5.35
N GLY A 730 9.51 -3.22 -4.53
CA GLY A 730 8.80 -4.51 -4.52
C GLY A 730 7.33 -4.40 -4.14
N ARG A 731 6.98 -3.46 -3.25
CA ARG A 731 5.62 -3.31 -2.71
C ARG A 731 4.71 -2.35 -3.48
N ASN A 732 5.08 -1.90 -4.68
CA ASN A 732 4.23 -1.02 -5.49
C ASN A 732 2.83 -1.60 -5.78
N ASN A 733 2.65 -2.92 -5.70
CA ASN A 733 1.34 -3.57 -5.86
C ASN A 733 0.34 -3.18 -4.75
N GLU A 734 0.78 -2.88 -3.55
CA GLU A 734 -0.04 -2.55 -2.40
C GLU A 734 -0.09 -1.04 -2.09
N TYR A 735 0.56 -0.22 -2.90
CA TYR A 735 0.50 1.24 -2.85
C TYR A 735 -0.30 1.77 -4.04
N TYR A 736 -1.09 2.84 -3.82
CA TYR A 736 -2.00 3.33 -4.86
C TYR A 736 -1.27 3.99 -6.03
N SER A 737 -0.31 4.90 -5.76
CA SER A 737 0.19 5.81 -6.79
C SER A 737 1.53 6.46 -6.43
N GLU A 738 2.17 7.07 -7.43
CA GLU A 738 3.24 8.06 -7.25
C GLU A 738 2.71 9.42 -6.75
N ASP A 739 1.37 9.62 -6.81
CA ASP A 739 0.72 10.85 -6.40
C ASP A 739 0.14 10.76 -4.99
N PRO A 740 0.54 11.65 -4.05
CA PRO A 740 0.09 11.63 -2.66
C PRO A 740 -1.39 12.00 -2.49
N TYR A 741 -1.94 12.90 -3.33
CA TYR A 741 -3.34 13.29 -3.26
C TYR A 741 -4.25 12.11 -3.64
N LEU A 742 -3.95 11.46 -4.77
CA LEU A 742 -4.69 10.27 -5.20
C LEU A 742 -4.65 9.17 -4.14
N SER A 743 -3.46 8.88 -3.59
CA SER A 743 -3.28 7.85 -2.55
C SER A 743 -4.10 8.17 -1.30
N GLY A 744 -4.08 9.41 -0.85
CA GLY A 744 -4.82 9.85 0.33
C GLY A 744 -6.34 9.80 0.14
N ILE A 745 -6.87 10.28 -1.00
CA ILE A 745 -8.32 10.30 -1.29
C ILE A 745 -8.87 8.88 -1.41
N LEU A 746 -8.19 8.00 -2.17
CA LEU A 746 -8.65 6.62 -2.34
C LEU A 746 -8.57 5.84 -1.02
N GLY A 747 -7.47 6.01 -0.26
CA GLY A 747 -7.33 5.43 1.07
C GLY A 747 -8.44 5.89 2.03
N SER A 748 -8.79 7.18 2.02
CA SER A 748 -9.87 7.73 2.85
C SER A 748 -11.22 7.07 2.57
N ASN A 749 -11.56 6.90 1.29
CA ASN A 749 -12.84 6.30 0.89
C ASN A 749 -12.91 4.80 1.24
N LEU A 750 -11.81 4.06 1.10
CA LEU A 750 -11.73 2.67 1.57
C LEU A 750 -11.98 2.57 3.08
N ILE A 751 -11.32 3.43 3.87
CA ILE A 751 -11.46 3.47 5.33
C ILE A 751 -12.90 3.81 5.74
N GLN A 752 -13.54 4.80 5.08
CA GLN A 752 -14.94 5.13 5.34
C GLN A 752 -15.87 3.93 5.12
N GLY A 753 -15.60 3.12 4.08
CA GLY A 753 -16.34 1.89 3.81
C GLY A 753 -16.18 0.87 4.94
N ALA A 754 -14.96 0.60 5.36
CA ALA A 754 -14.62 -0.37 6.40
C ALA A 754 -15.18 0.03 7.78
N TYR A 755 -15.11 1.31 8.10
CA TYR A 755 -15.61 1.89 9.36
C TYR A 755 -17.10 1.60 9.60
N LYS A 756 -17.93 1.52 8.54
CA LYS A 756 -19.38 1.22 8.65
C LYS A 756 -19.68 -0.10 9.34
N LYS A 757 -18.71 -1.00 9.40
CA LYS A 757 -18.81 -2.32 10.07
C LYS A 757 -17.94 -2.43 11.33
N GLY A 758 -17.41 -1.30 11.82
CA GLY A 758 -16.60 -1.27 13.03
C GLY A 758 -15.26 -1.99 12.88
N ILE A 759 -14.70 -2.05 11.67
CA ILE A 759 -13.37 -2.60 11.43
C ILE A 759 -12.34 -1.47 11.56
N ILE A 760 -11.39 -1.66 12.46
CA ILE A 760 -10.27 -0.73 12.65
C ILE A 760 -9.28 -0.95 11.50
N THR A 761 -9.09 0.06 10.66
CA THR A 761 -8.06 0.04 9.61
C THR A 761 -6.76 0.65 10.13
N TYR A 762 -5.64 0.11 9.67
CA TYR A 762 -4.30 0.59 9.99
C TYR A 762 -3.57 0.97 8.69
N PRO A 763 -3.85 2.18 8.12
CA PRO A 763 -3.09 2.67 6.99
C PRO A 763 -1.59 2.64 7.29
N LYS A 764 -0.81 2.21 6.30
CA LYS A 764 0.60 1.86 6.47
C LYS A 764 1.45 2.26 5.26
N HIS A 765 2.76 2.43 5.44
CA HIS A 765 3.57 2.43 6.66
C HIS A 765 4.04 3.86 6.95
N LEU A 766 3.75 4.39 8.11
CA LEU A 766 4.11 5.76 8.50
C LEU A 766 5.59 5.80 8.92
N VAL A 767 6.48 6.37 8.18
CA VAL A 767 6.51 7.08 6.91
C VAL A 767 7.83 6.76 6.18
N LEU A 768 7.95 7.12 4.89
CA LEU A 768 9.18 6.92 4.08
C LEU A 768 9.57 5.45 3.83
N ASN A 769 8.61 4.52 3.88
CA ASN A 769 8.85 3.10 3.55
C ASN A 769 8.50 2.83 2.07
N ASP A 770 9.28 3.42 1.15
CA ASP A 770 8.99 3.41 -0.28
C ASP A 770 9.93 2.48 -1.07
N GLN A 771 10.68 1.63 -0.36
CA GLN A 771 11.50 0.53 -0.88
C GLN A 771 11.62 -0.58 0.17
N GLU A 772 11.99 -1.80 -0.27
CA GLU A 772 12.15 -2.96 0.60
C GLU A 772 13.61 -3.21 1.01
N MET A 773 14.55 -2.86 0.15
CA MET A 773 15.98 -3.05 0.43
C MET A 773 16.40 -2.31 1.69
N HIS A 774 17.01 -3.04 2.63
CA HIS A 774 17.50 -2.52 3.92
C HIS A 774 16.42 -1.93 4.84
N ARG A 775 15.11 -2.21 4.59
CA ARG A 775 14.00 -1.65 5.38
C ARG A 775 14.12 -1.84 6.89
N HIS A 776 14.83 -2.89 7.35
CA HIS A 776 15.03 -3.20 8.76
C HIS A 776 16.01 -2.23 9.44
N GLY A 777 15.62 -0.96 9.53
CA GLY A 777 16.34 0.07 10.27
C GLY A 777 17.24 0.97 9.45
N ILE A 778 17.12 1.01 8.12
CA ILE A 778 17.78 2.00 7.27
C ILE A 778 17.39 3.43 7.70
N SER A 779 18.35 4.34 7.71
CA SER A 779 18.14 5.77 7.95
C SER A 779 17.73 6.47 6.67
N ILE A 780 16.51 7.04 6.61
CA ILE A 780 16.02 7.75 5.43
C ILE A 780 15.98 9.24 5.71
N PHE A 781 16.68 10.00 4.85
CA PHE A 781 16.81 11.45 4.96
C PHE A 781 16.04 12.15 3.83
N ALA A 782 15.32 13.21 4.20
CA ALA A 782 14.62 14.10 3.29
C ALA A 782 14.49 15.49 3.93
N ASN A 783 14.27 16.55 3.13
CA ASN A 783 13.98 17.87 3.68
C ASN A 783 12.52 17.96 4.15
N GLU A 784 12.22 18.95 4.99
CA GLU A 784 10.91 19.18 5.59
C GLU A 784 9.79 19.28 4.56
N GLN A 785 9.96 20.06 3.49
CA GLN A 785 8.97 20.22 2.43
C GLN A 785 8.62 18.88 1.77
N THR A 786 9.62 18.08 1.43
CA THR A 786 9.46 16.76 0.82
C THR A 786 8.64 15.82 1.70
N ILE A 787 8.96 15.78 2.99
CA ILE A 787 8.24 14.93 3.94
C ILE A 787 6.77 15.35 3.99
N ARG A 788 6.49 16.64 4.15
CA ARG A 788 5.13 17.18 4.35
C ARG A 788 4.26 17.12 3.10
N GLU A 789 4.82 17.46 1.92
CA GLU A 789 4.03 17.57 0.69
C GLU A 789 3.89 16.23 -0.07
N ILE A 790 4.81 15.29 0.14
CA ILE A 790 4.82 14.02 -0.59
C ILE A 790 4.49 12.84 0.33
N TYR A 791 5.34 12.55 1.32
CA TYR A 791 5.28 11.28 2.03
C TYR A 791 4.30 11.26 3.22
N LEU A 792 4.13 12.39 3.91
CA LEU A 792 3.15 12.55 4.99
C LEU A 792 1.76 12.91 4.46
N LYS A 793 1.67 13.50 3.25
CA LYS A 793 0.42 14.02 2.67
C LYS A 793 -0.71 12.99 2.59
N PRO A 794 -0.50 11.72 2.20
CA PRO A 794 -1.57 10.73 2.21
C PRO A 794 -2.15 10.50 3.62
N PHE A 795 -1.29 10.47 4.64
CA PHE A 795 -1.72 10.32 6.03
C PHE A 795 -2.49 11.55 6.53
N GLU A 796 -2.03 12.77 6.20
CA GLU A 796 -2.77 14.02 6.47
C GLU A 796 -4.18 13.97 5.89
N ILE A 797 -4.32 13.57 4.63
CA ILE A 797 -5.61 13.47 3.95
C ILE A 797 -6.52 12.45 4.64
N ILE A 798 -6.01 11.27 4.95
CA ILE A 798 -6.78 10.21 5.63
C ILE A 798 -7.26 10.68 7.01
N ILE A 799 -6.40 11.30 7.80
CA ILE A 799 -6.77 11.81 9.13
C ILE A 799 -7.87 12.87 9.02
N LYS A 800 -7.80 13.76 8.04
CA LYS A 800 -8.76 14.85 7.85
C LYS A 800 -10.06 14.43 7.19
N LYS A 801 -10.04 13.41 6.31
CA LYS A 801 -11.18 13.06 5.44
C LYS A 801 -11.84 11.72 5.77
N SER A 802 -11.33 10.95 6.73
CA SER A 802 -11.91 9.66 7.12
C SER A 802 -11.93 9.45 8.64
N PRO A 803 -12.82 8.58 9.15
CA PRO A 803 -12.87 8.23 10.57
C PRO A 803 -11.81 7.17 10.92
N VAL A 804 -10.54 7.41 10.55
CA VAL A 804 -9.44 6.47 10.77
C VAL A 804 -9.17 6.27 12.26
N GLN A 805 -9.16 5.01 12.71
CA GLN A 805 -8.99 4.64 14.11
C GLN A 805 -7.62 4.02 14.44
N GLY A 806 -6.82 3.68 13.42
CA GLY A 806 -5.50 3.11 13.58
C GLY A 806 -4.50 3.67 12.58
N ILE A 807 -3.20 3.60 12.85
CA ILE A 807 -2.09 3.86 11.92
C ILE A 807 -0.94 2.91 12.29
N MET A 808 -0.28 2.33 11.26
CA MET A 808 0.91 1.49 11.46
C MET A 808 2.16 2.27 11.06
N THR A 809 3.16 2.28 11.96
CA THR A 809 4.49 2.84 11.68
C THR A 809 5.31 1.93 10.77
N SER A 810 6.48 2.37 10.34
CA SER A 810 7.35 1.63 9.43
C SER A 810 8.56 1.00 10.12
N PHE A 811 9.25 0.07 9.42
CA PHE A 811 10.51 -0.52 9.89
C PHE A 811 11.69 0.44 9.85
N ASN A 812 11.72 1.35 8.88
CA ASN A 812 12.83 2.27 8.67
C ASN A 812 12.92 3.34 9.74
N ARG A 813 14.03 4.02 9.77
CA ARG A 813 14.20 5.27 10.53
C ARG A 813 13.78 6.46 9.67
N VAL A 814 13.25 7.47 10.33
CA VAL A 814 12.97 8.81 9.81
C VAL A 814 14.11 9.70 10.30
N GLY A 815 15.08 10.02 9.43
CA GLY A 815 16.41 10.45 9.86
C GLY A 815 17.13 9.32 10.58
N LEU A 816 17.61 9.57 11.76
CA LEU A 816 18.35 8.61 12.59
C LEU A 816 17.46 7.88 13.61
N LYS A 817 16.21 8.34 13.83
CA LYS A 817 15.28 7.76 14.81
C LYS A 817 14.31 6.78 14.14
N TRP A 818 14.08 5.63 14.77
CA TRP A 818 13.06 4.69 14.28
C TRP A 818 11.69 5.38 14.22
N SER A 819 10.90 5.12 13.18
CA SER A 819 9.62 5.80 12.98
C SER A 819 8.68 5.71 14.19
N ALA A 820 8.64 4.55 14.85
CA ALA A 820 7.83 4.33 16.05
C ALA A 820 8.40 4.99 17.32
N SER A 821 9.64 5.47 17.32
CA SER A 821 10.24 6.23 18.43
C SER A 821 10.51 7.69 18.10
N ASN A 822 10.03 8.17 16.94
CA ASN A 822 10.19 9.56 16.54
C ASN A 822 9.05 10.42 17.11
N LYS A 823 9.37 11.14 18.20
CA LYS A 823 8.42 12.01 18.93
C LYS A 823 7.88 13.14 18.05
N ASN A 824 8.75 13.76 17.22
CA ASN A 824 8.32 14.82 16.31
C ASN A 824 7.24 14.31 15.33
N LEU A 825 7.42 13.10 14.81
CA LEU A 825 6.44 12.47 13.92
C LEU A 825 5.14 12.09 14.66
N LEU A 826 5.24 11.32 15.75
CA LEU A 826 4.07 10.72 16.39
C LEU A 826 3.32 11.68 17.32
N ALA A 827 4.03 12.35 18.23
CA ALA A 827 3.40 13.28 19.17
C ALA A 827 3.12 14.63 18.53
N ASN A 828 4.16 15.31 18.01
CA ASN A 828 4.01 16.68 17.54
C ASN A 828 3.14 16.74 16.27
N VAL A 829 3.49 16.00 15.25
CA VAL A 829 2.78 16.08 13.96
C VAL A 829 1.46 15.32 13.98
N LEU A 830 1.45 14.00 14.26
CA LEU A 830 0.20 13.24 14.17
C LEU A 830 -0.83 13.65 15.22
N ARG A 831 -0.40 13.72 16.51
CA ARG A 831 -1.35 14.02 17.61
C ARG A 831 -1.70 15.49 17.70
N GLU A 832 -0.68 16.36 17.73
CA GLU A 832 -0.89 17.77 18.07
C GLU A 832 -1.21 18.63 16.84
N GLU A 833 -0.51 18.46 15.71
CA GLU A 833 -0.82 19.24 14.51
C GLU A 833 -2.05 18.69 13.77
N LEU A 834 -2.10 17.36 13.49
CA LEU A 834 -3.14 16.75 12.68
C LEU A 834 -4.37 16.28 13.47
N GLY A 835 -4.25 16.12 14.79
CA GLY A 835 -5.37 15.74 15.66
C GLY A 835 -5.74 14.27 15.62
N PHE A 836 -4.82 13.36 15.30
CA PHE A 836 -5.09 11.93 15.28
C PHE A 836 -5.26 11.36 16.69
N GLU A 837 -6.44 10.80 17.00
CA GLU A 837 -6.78 10.22 18.32
C GLU A 837 -6.90 8.68 18.30
N GLY A 838 -6.57 8.04 17.18
CA GLY A 838 -6.60 6.59 17.03
C GLY A 838 -5.40 5.87 17.64
N VAL A 839 -5.30 4.56 17.41
CA VAL A 839 -4.23 3.68 17.89
C VAL A 839 -3.05 3.71 16.93
N ILE A 840 -1.84 3.99 17.42
CA ILE A 840 -0.59 3.88 16.65
C ILE A 840 0.05 2.55 17.02
N ILE A 841 0.28 1.70 16.01
CA ILE A 841 0.96 0.41 16.16
C ILE A 841 2.30 0.41 15.44
N THR A 842 3.22 -0.48 15.86
CA THR A 842 4.44 -0.75 15.08
C THR A 842 4.11 -1.58 13.84
N ASP A 843 5.03 -1.65 12.87
CA ASP A 843 5.13 -2.80 12.00
C ASP A 843 5.55 -4.04 12.81
N TYR A 844 5.57 -5.27 12.19
CA TYR A 844 5.86 -6.49 12.93
C TYR A 844 7.23 -6.44 13.62
N THR A 845 7.25 -6.71 14.92
CA THR A 845 8.48 -6.69 15.72
C THR A 845 8.87 -8.10 16.13
N SER A 846 10.10 -8.50 15.87
CA SER A 846 10.69 -9.76 16.33
C SER A 846 11.72 -9.58 17.44
N GLY A 847 11.66 -8.47 18.19
CA GLY A 847 12.60 -8.17 19.26
C GLY A 847 13.94 -7.60 18.77
N TYR A 848 13.93 -6.86 17.67
CA TYR A 848 15.09 -6.13 17.19
C TYR A 848 15.60 -5.14 18.24
N LYS A 849 16.91 -5.15 18.52
CA LYS A 849 17.53 -4.33 19.59
C LYS A 849 17.39 -2.82 19.39
N TRP A 850 17.15 -2.37 18.15
CA TRP A 850 16.97 -0.97 17.80
C TRP A 850 15.53 -0.46 17.96
N MET A 851 14.58 -1.37 18.29
CA MET A 851 13.19 -1.05 18.57
C MET A 851 13.01 -0.79 20.07
N ASN A 852 13.26 0.42 20.51
CA ASN A 852 13.30 0.80 21.93
C ASN A 852 11.90 1.04 22.50
N VAL A 853 11.54 0.34 23.57
CA VAL A 853 10.23 0.45 24.24
C VAL A 853 10.01 1.82 24.87
N ASN A 854 11.00 2.31 25.61
CA ASN A 854 10.87 3.56 26.37
C ASN A 854 10.63 4.74 25.43
N ASN A 855 11.49 4.90 24.44
CA ASN A 855 11.41 6.01 23.51
C ASN A 855 10.16 5.94 22.63
N SER A 856 9.70 4.74 22.28
CA SER A 856 8.47 4.56 21.49
C SER A 856 7.21 4.96 22.27
N ILE A 857 7.08 4.54 23.53
CA ILE A 857 5.94 4.95 24.37
C ILE A 857 6.00 6.45 24.68
N ASN A 858 7.18 7.00 24.95
CA ASN A 858 7.37 8.44 25.12
C ASN A 858 7.05 9.24 23.86
N ALA A 859 7.26 8.66 22.67
CA ALA A 859 6.89 9.27 21.39
C ALA A 859 5.39 9.21 21.08
N GLY A 860 4.59 8.44 21.84
CA GLY A 860 3.15 8.31 21.65
C GLY A 860 2.69 7.05 20.92
N LEU A 861 3.57 6.03 20.77
CA LEU A 861 3.20 4.68 20.33
C LEU A 861 2.27 4.03 21.33
N ASN A 862 1.27 3.26 20.85
CA ASN A 862 0.30 2.61 21.74
C ASN A 862 0.48 1.10 21.82
N LEU A 863 0.91 0.43 20.74
CA LEU A 863 0.87 -1.02 20.66
C LEU A 863 2.06 -1.57 19.87
N PHE A 864 2.78 -2.54 20.45
CA PHE A 864 3.83 -3.27 19.74
C PHE A 864 3.26 -4.49 19.02
N LEU A 865 3.47 -4.58 17.71
CA LEU A 865 3.04 -5.71 16.88
C LEU A 865 3.97 -6.93 17.10
N ALA A 866 4.04 -7.41 18.34
CA ALA A 866 4.83 -8.56 18.77
C ALA A 866 3.90 -9.70 19.16
N SER A 867 4.14 -10.91 18.65
CA SER A 867 3.22 -12.04 18.86
C SER A 867 3.74 -13.14 19.79
N SER A 868 5.04 -13.40 19.82
CA SER A 868 5.60 -14.56 20.52
C SER A 868 6.62 -14.25 21.62
N SER A 869 7.06 -12.99 21.74
CA SER A 869 8.11 -12.60 22.68
C SER A 869 7.53 -11.86 23.88
N ASP A 870 7.90 -12.27 25.10
CA ASP A 870 7.59 -11.52 26.32
C ASP A 870 8.55 -10.33 26.52
N THR A 871 9.45 -10.04 25.61
CA THR A 871 10.50 -9.02 25.74
C THR A 871 9.89 -7.64 26.01
N TYR A 872 9.02 -7.16 25.13
CA TYR A 872 8.37 -5.85 25.31
C TYR A 872 7.47 -5.79 26.52
N LYS A 873 6.65 -6.84 26.75
CA LYS A 873 5.83 -6.96 27.97
C LYS A 873 6.67 -6.84 29.24
N ASN A 874 7.76 -7.60 29.35
CA ASN A 874 8.59 -7.63 30.56
C ASN A 874 9.29 -6.28 30.78
N GLU A 875 9.74 -5.62 29.74
CA GLU A 875 10.35 -4.29 29.81
C GLU A 875 9.32 -3.25 30.27
N ILE A 876 8.12 -3.23 29.67
CA ILE A 876 7.01 -2.35 30.07
C ILE A 876 6.64 -2.62 31.53
N LEU A 877 6.46 -3.87 31.93
CA LEU A 877 6.10 -4.25 33.29
C LEU A 877 7.14 -3.82 34.32
N SER A 878 8.44 -3.94 33.98
CA SER A 878 9.54 -3.49 34.84
C SER A 878 9.49 -1.97 35.03
N LYS A 879 9.31 -1.20 33.96
CA LYS A 879 9.26 0.27 34.00
C LYS A 879 8.00 0.81 34.71
N ILE A 880 6.84 0.23 34.50
CA ILE A 880 5.61 0.63 35.22
C ILE A 880 5.80 0.55 36.76
N LYS A 881 6.63 -0.39 37.24
CA LYS A 881 6.89 -0.59 38.68
C LYS A 881 7.88 0.41 39.27
N SER A 882 8.71 1.02 38.46
CA SER A 882 9.82 1.90 38.87
C SER A 882 9.64 3.36 38.48
N ASP A 883 8.74 3.68 37.51
CA ASP A 883 8.55 5.02 36.97
C ASP A 883 7.04 5.36 36.82
N ASP A 884 6.57 6.24 37.69
CA ASP A 884 5.17 6.69 37.69
C ASP A 884 4.81 7.53 36.44
N ASN A 885 5.77 8.26 35.86
CA ASN A 885 5.50 9.00 34.62
C ASN A 885 5.34 8.06 33.43
N PHE A 886 6.19 7.05 33.33
CA PHE A 886 6.05 6.02 32.32
C PHE A 886 4.72 5.25 32.48
N LYS A 887 4.29 4.97 33.72
CA LYS A 887 2.98 4.36 33.99
C LYS A 887 1.82 5.21 33.49
N LYS A 888 1.90 6.54 33.60
CA LYS A 888 0.86 7.44 33.06
C LYS A 888 0.75 7.34 31.54
N LEU A 889 1.89 7.29 30.83
CA LEU A 889 1.93 7.11 29.38
C LEU A 889 1.35 5.76 28.94
N VAL A 890 1.62 4.72 29.72
CA VAL A 890 1.03 3.38 29.50
C VAL A 890 -0.49 3.41 29.71
N LEU A 891 -0.99 4.11 30.70
CA LEU A 891 -2.43 4.29 30.95
C LEU A 891 -3.10 5.11 29.82
N ASP A 892 -2.46 6.15 29.33
CA ASP A 892 -2.94 6.92 28.16
C ASP A 892 -3.00 6.04 26.90
N SER A 893 -1.96 5.23 26.66
CA SER A 893 -1.96 4.25 25.56
C SER A 893 -3.08 3.22 25.70
N ALA A 894 -3.29 2.68 26.89
CA ALA A 894 -4.39 1.74 27.16
C ALA A 894 -5.76 2.39 26.95
N HIS A 895 -5.93 3.67 27.34
CA HIS A 895 -7.16 4.43 27.09
C HIS A 895 -7.48 4.53 25.60
N LYS A 896 -6.50 4.94 24.77
CA LYS A 896 -6.67 5.05 23.31
C LYS A 896 -7.03 3.69 22.69
N ILE A 897 -6.35 2.64 23.09
CA ILE A 897 -6.65 1.27 22.63
C ILE A 897 -8.09 0.90 23.00
N LEU A 898 -8.44 0.97 24.27
CA LEU A 898 -9.75 0.53 24.77
C LEU A 898 -10.91 1.39 24.23
N TYR A 899 -10.70 2.71 24.07
CA TYR A 899 -11.72 3.59 23.50
C TYR A 899 -12.02 3.21 22.04
N ASN A 900 -11.01 3.05 21.20
CA ASN A 900 -11.21 2.71 19.81
C ASN A 900 -11.80 1.28 19.63
N TYR A 901 -11.32 0.31 20.39
CA TYR A 901 -11.86 -1.05 20.31
C TYR A 901 -13.27 -1.19 20.90
N LEU A 902 -13.66 -0.36 21.89
CA LEU A 902 -15.04 -0.29 22.38
C LEU A 902 -16.03 0.08 21.28
N HIS A 903 -15.61 0.94 20.33
CA HIS A 903 -16.41 1.39 19.20
C HIS A 903 -16.14 0.59 17.92
N SER A 904 -15.74 -0.67 18.07
CA SER A 904 -15.42 -1.56 16.95
C SER A 904 -16.14 -2.90 17.03
N SER A 905 -16.01 -3.72 16.01
CA SER A 905 -16.53 -5.10 15.96
C SER A 905 -15.88 -6.04 17.00
N ALA A 906 -14.82 -5.62 17.69
CA ALA A 906 -14.24 -6.37 18.81
C ALA A 906 -15.24 -6.63 19.93
N MET A 907 -16.23 -5.75 20.09
CA MET A 907 -17.27 -5.89 21.11
C MET A 907 -18.51 -6.67 20.64
N ASN A 908 -18.49 -7.24 19.44
CA ASN A 908 -19.58 -8.09 18.95
C ASN A 908 -19.84 -9.26 19.89
N GLY A 909 -21.12 -9.52 20.24
CA GLY A 909 -21.53 -10.57 21.16
C GLY A 909 -21.46 -10.20 22.64
N TYR A 910 -21.04 -8.99 22.99
CA TYR A 910 -21.03 -8.47 24.36
C TYR A 910 -22.07 -7.37 24.54
N THR A 911 -22.62 -7.29 25.79
CA THR A 911 -23.66 -6.32 26.19
C THR A 911 -23.34 -5.78 27.59
N LYS A 912 -24.13 -4.83 28.08
CA LYS A 912 -24.01 -4.33 29.48
C LYS A 912 -24.23 -5.42 30.52
N GLU A 913 -24.99 -6.46 30.18
CA GLU A 913 -25.27 -7.60 31.06
C GLU A 913 -24.12 -8.62 31.10
N SER A 914 -23.15 -8.51 30.20
CA SER A 914 -21.98 -9.38 30.14
C SER A 914 -21.07 -9.15 31.36
N LYS A 915 -21.08 -10.06 32.33
CA LYS A 915 -20.31 -9.96 33.57
C LYS A 915 -18.90 -10.54 33.47
N LYS A 916 -18.66 -11.39 32.47
CA LYS A 916 -17.38 -12.08 32.23
C LYS A 916 -17.23 -12.38 30.74
N LEU A 917 -16.01 -12.65 30.31
CA LEU A 917 -15.73 -13.06 28.94
C LEU A 917 -16.33 -14.44 28.65
N ASN A 918 -16.77 -14.62 27.41
CA ASN A 918 -17.20 -15.92 26.89
C ASN A 918 -15.97 -16.81 26.72
N ASN A 919 -15.78 -17.75 27.63
CA ASN A 919 -14.68 -18.71 27.56
C ASN A 919 -15.15 -19.97 26.80
N SER A 920 -15.30 -19.90 25.48
CA SER A 920 -15.31 -21.11 24.65
C SER A 920 -13.87 -21.64 24.57
N ILE A 921 -13.64 -22.82 25.13
CA ILE A 921 -12.35 -23.49 25.01
C ILE A 921 -12.30 -24.03 23.57
N SER A 922 -11.36 -23.55 22.76
CA SER A 922 -11.16 -24.02 21.39
C SER A 922 -10.85 -25.52 21.35
N THR A 923 -11.28 -26.21 20.31
CA THR A 923 -11.12 -27.67 20.14
C THR A 923 -9.67 -28.13 20.30
N TRP A 924 -8.72 -27.36 19.81
CA TRP A 924 -7.29 -27.68 19.94
C TRP A 924 -6.81 -27.64 21.42
N LYS A 925 -7.31 -26.70 22.24
CA LYS A 925 -7.01 -26.63 23.70
C LYS A 925 -7.54 -27.84 24.44
N ILE A 926 -8.77 -28.24 24.12
CA ILE A 926 -9.38 -29.45 24.65
C ILE A 926 -8.52 -30.66 24.28
N SER A 927 -8.07 -30.76 23.04
CA SER A 927 -7.23 -31.84 22.56
C SER A 927 -5.87 -31.93 23.29
N ILE A 928 -5.19 -30.79 23.48
CA ILE A 928 -3.94 -30.72 24.25
C ILE A 928 -4.18 -31.14 25.72
N ILE A 929 -5.19 -30.59 26.38
CA ILE A 929 -5.51 -30.91 27.80
C ILE A 929 -5.79 -32.41 27.95
N ILE A 930 -6.55 -33.00 27.04
CA ILE A 930 -6.82 -34.44 27.03
C ILE A 930 -5.52 -35.24 26.86
N LEU A 931 -4.66 -34.83 25.92
CA LEU A 931 -3.38 -35.49 25.65
C LEU A 931 -2.45 -35.43 26.86
N ASP A 932 -2.31 -34.28 27.49
CA ASP A 932 -1.50 -34.08 28.69
C ASP A 932 -2.06 -34.88 29.89
N ALA A 933 -3.38 -34.91 30.06
CA ALA A 933 -4.03 -35.70 31.08
C ALA A 933 -3.84 -37.20 30.89
N LEU A 934 -3.93 -37.69 29.65
CA LEU A 934 -3.65 -39.09 29.31
C LEU A 934 -2.17 -39.47 29.61
N GLN A 935 -1.23 -38.59 29.35
CA GLN A 935 0.19 -38.77 29.65
C GLN A 935 0.43 -38.88 31.17
N VAL A 936 -0.17 -37.98 31.96
CA VAL A 936 -0.05 -38.02 33.41
C VAL A 936 -0.68 -39.29 34.00
N LEU A 937 -1.83 -39.71 33.47
CA LEU A 937 -2.47 -40.98 33.89
C LEU A 937 -1.62 -42.19 33.56
N LEU A 938 -1.01 -42.20 32.38
CA LEU A 938 -0.11 -43.30 32.01
C LEU A 938 1.15 -43.33 32.88
N LEU A 939 1.76 -42.19 33.18
CA LEU A 939 2.88 -42.09 34.12
C LEU A 939 2.53 -42.58 35.53
N TYR A 940 1.30 -42.38 36.00
CA TYR A 940 0.82 -42.83 37.31
C TYR A 940 0.60 -44.37 37.34
N HIS A 941 0.33 -44.98 36.17
CA HIS A 941 0.10 -46.44 36.07
C HIS A 941 1.38 -47.23 35.69
N PHE A 942 2.44 -46.56 35.28
CA PHE A 942 3.78 -47.12 35.13
C PHE A 942 4.66 -46.92 36.36
#